data_9fb60e92acea03f8bb842f3563bdb59d
#
_entry.id   9fb60e92acea03f8bb842f3563bdb59d
#
_cell.length_a   1.000
_cell.length_b   1.000
_cell.length_c   1.000
_cell.angle_alpha   90.00
_cell.angle_beta   90.00
_cell.angle_gamma   90.00
#
_symmetry.space_group_name_H-M   'P 1'
#
loop_
_entity.id
_entity.type
_entity.pdbx_description
1 polymer ?
#
loop_
_entity_poly.entity_id
_entity_poly.type
_entity_poly.pdbx_seq_one_letter_code
_entity_poly.pdbx_strand_id
1 'polypeptide(L)'
;RSMADTEKRPRRSALGKSNRVLFRRTVILICLCALCFVPLAAQLWKLQITQHDYWEEKAANQQTRDVAVNSSRGTIYDSSGNTLAMSATVYQLILSPRDVKASIREEKYTADGQLDQAAYDAALREKRSLIVDGLVDLLGLGEERLWQRIEYTASAYEVLAYELEETDAAAVREFIKDNKLSSMLYLTPTSKRYYPYSSVGAHVLGFMAYSETSGSVKVGAQGLEALYQNDLSGESGRVVTSKNAYGTEMLSSYGAYFEGREGYDLELTLNSSIQSLAQQILAEGIETYDVKKGGFCIVMNPQTGAIYAMASTPDFDPNQYATVVSDLLLDGLEQVKEAKGENSTEYAKAYTDALNQQWRNKALSDTYEPGSTFKPLTVAMALEEGLISLNDHYYCGGSHQVGGYTVHCHKQSGHGDQTLTEAVGNSCNVALMKIAEQIGADTFWEYLDDFGLFDRTGIDLLGEGTSVFWPESTFKGPYGAASLAVGSFGQTFKVTPIQMIRAFASVINGGHLITPYVVQAERDAEGNTVYYHEVEEVRQVISASTSSTIRGILEQVVSKYSGRNAYMSGYRIGGKTGTSEKRDEEGDDVICSFMGFAPVDDPQVLVLLAYDSPQRSAPGSNYTPSGTYISGGNITAPMAGRLIASALDYLGVEKQYSAEELASADVTMPKVTGYELT
;
A
#
# COMPACT_ATOMS: atom_id res chain seq x y z
N ARG A 1 105.62 80.80 -43.15
CA ARG A 1 105.62 79.57 -43.82
C ARG A 1 104.48 78.63 -43.13
N SER A 2 103.56 78.52 -43.50
CA SER A 2 102.86 78.34 -44.68
C SER A 2 101.79 77.23 -44.52
N MET A 3 100.85 77.49 -45.03
CA MET A 3 99.84 76.72 -45.67
C MET A 3 98.50 76.51 -44.89
N ALA A 4 97.52 77.01 -45.49
CA ALA A 4 96.09 76.88 -45.18
C ALA A 4 95.64 75.57 -45.66
N ASP A 5 94.75 74.99 -44.88
CA ASP A 5 93.92 73.88 -45.32
C ASP A 5 92.45 74.28 -45.28
N THR A 6 91.82 74.17 -46.40
CA THR A 6 90.39 74.48 -46.62
C THR A 6 89.52 73.30 -46.29
N GLU A 7 88.78 73.44 -45.24
CA GLU A 7 87.71 72.43 -44.89
C GLU A 7 86.50 72.61 -45.82
N LYS A 8 86.13 71.52 -46.51
CA LYS A 8 84.91 71.39 -47.27
C LYS A 8 83.75 70.92 -46.34
N ARG A 9 82.74 71.75 -46.20
CA ARG A 9 81.50 71.36 -45.53
C ARG A 9 80.76 70.34 -46.38
N PRO A 10 80.27 69.24 -45.80
CA PRO A 10 79.44 68.28 -46.53
C PRO A 10 77.98 68.77 -46.72
N ARG A 11 77.46 68.55 -47.93
CA ARG A 11 76.07 68.83 -48.30
C ARG A 11 75.12 67.92 -47.49
N ARG A 12 74.19 68.49 -46.70
CA ARG A 12 73.07 67.79 -46.10
C ARG A 12 72.20 67.22 -47.23
N SER A 13 72.05 65.89 -47.23
CA SER A 13 71.22 65.14 -48.17
C SER A 13 69.71 65.33 -47.86
N ALA A 14 68.89 65.38 -48.90
CA ALA A 14 67.45 65.63 -48.87
C ALA A 14 66.61 64.41 -48.38
N LEU A 15 67.22 63.44 -47.72
CA LEU A 15 66.56 62.18 -47.24
C LEU A 15 65.76 62.33 -45.97
N GLY A 16 65.79 63.43 -45.24
CA GLY A 16 65.15 63.59 -43.94
C GLY A 16 63.64 63.80 -43.95
N LYS A 17 63.02 64.19 -45.06
CA LYS A 17 61.56 64.43 -45.13
C LYS A 17 60.76 63.18 -45.54
N SER A 18 61.27 62.28 -46.35
CA SER A 18 60.62 61.04 -46.79
C SER A 18 60.47 60.04 -45.66
N ASN A 19 61.48 59.86 -44.82
CA ASN A 19 61.44 58.92 -43.69
C ASN A 19 60.42 59.32 -42.60
N ARG A 20 60.24 60.63 -42.39
CA ARG A 20 59.21 61.10 -41.44
C ARG A 20 57.80 60.83 -41.91
N VAL A 21 57.57 60.94 -43.22
CA VAL A 21 56.24 60.61 -43.78
C VAL A 21 55.98 59.12 -43.77
N LEU A 22 56.97 58.30 -44.11
CA LEU A 22 56.89 56.84 -44.02
C LEU A 22 56.69 56.40 -42.56
N PHE A 23 57.45 56.90 -41.62
CA PHE A 23 57.30 56.62 -40.19
C PHE A 23 55.91 56.99 -39.67
N ARG A 24 55.33 58.15 -40.04
CA ARG A 24 54.01 58.55 -39.70
C ARG A 24 52.92 57.58 -40.28
N ARG A 25 53.10 57.18 -41.54
CA ARG A 25 52.22 56.22 -42.20
C ARG A 25 52.31 54.85 -41.56
N THR A 26 53.48 54.39 -41.21
CA THR A 26 53.70 53.11 -40.48
C THR A 26 53.11 53.16 -39.08
N VAL A 27 53.25 54.25 -38.34
CA VAL A 27 52.65 54.45 -37.03
C VAL A 27 51.10 54.46 -37.13
N ILE A 28 50.53 55.16 -38.14
CA ILE A 28 49.09 55.17 -38.37
C ILE A 28 48.60 53.78 -38.72
N LEU A 29 49.31 53.03 -39.56
CA LEU A 29 48.98 51.67 -39.90
C LEU A 29 48.98 50.73 -38.67
N ILE A 30 50.01 50.84 -37.82
CA ILE A 30 50.12 50.10 -36.57
C ILE A 30 49.00 50.46 -35.61
N CYS A 31 48.65 51.74 -35.49
CA CYS A 31 47.55 52.22 -34.68
C CYS A 31 46.20 51.70 -35.22
N LEU A 32 46.01 51.66 -36.54
CA LEU A 32 44.80 51.15 -37.17
C LEU A 32 44.69 49.66 -37.00
N CYS A 33 45.79 48.90 -37.15
CA CYS A 33 45.86 47.49 -36.82
C CYS A 33 45.58 47.26 -35.33
N ALA A 34 46.17 48.00 -34.41
CA ALA A 34 45.88 47.88 -32.98
C ALA A 34 44.44 48.20 -32.65
N LEU A 35 43.84 49.22 -33.35
CA LEU A 35 42.43 49.54 -33.17
C LEU A 35 41.50 48.41 -33.64
N CYS A 36 41.84 47.61 -34.66
CA CYS A 36 41.14 46.44 -35.11
C CYS A 36 41.21 45.30 -34.10
N PHE A 37 42.23 45.20 -33.26
CA PHE A 37 42.31 44.19 -32.20
C PHE A 37 41.49 44.54 -30.94
N VAL A 38 41.11 45.81 -30.73
CA VAL A 38 40.32 46.23 -29.57
C VAL A 38 38.95 45.51 -29.48
N PRO A 39 38.14 45.43 -30.54
CA PRO A 39 36.88 44.70 -30.49
C PRO A 39 37.09 43.19 -30.30
N LEU A 40 38.15 42.60 -30.84
CA LEU A 40 38.50 41.20 -30.60
C LEU A 40 38.89 40.97 -29.14
N ALA A 41 39.69 41.84 -28.55
CA ALA A 41 40.06 41.77 -27.13
C ALA A 41 38.84 41.97 -26.22
N ALA A 42 37.95 42.92 -26.58
CA ALA A 42 36.70 43.15 -25.86
C ALA A 42 35.74 41.91 -25.95
N GLN A 43 35.68 41.28 -27.12
CA GLN A 43 34.88 40.05 -27.29
C GLN A 43 35.47 38.87 -26.52
N LEU A 44 36.80 38.71 -26.53
CA LEU A 44 37.50 37.72 -25.73
C LEU A 44 37.30 37.95 -24.22
N TRP A 45 37.40 39.20 -23.77
CA TRP A 45 37.09 39.56 -22.39
C TRP A 45 35.67 39.24 -22.01
N LYS A 46 34.69 39.54 -22.87
CA LYS A 46 33.29 39.21 -22.67
C LYS A 46 33.08 37.70 -22.55
N LEU A 47 33.69 36.91 -23.45
CA LEU A 47 33.53 35.44 -23.44
C LEU A 47 34.26 34.78 -22.25
N GLN A 48 35.50 35.24 -21.94
CA GLN A 48 36.35 34.58 -20.95
C GLN A 48 36.17 35.08 -19.52
N ILE A 49 35.68 36.32 -19.32
CA ILE A 49 35.51 36.90 -17.99
C ILE A 49 34.02 37.12 -17.65
N THR A 50 33.30 37.89 -18.51
CA THR A 50 31.89 38.28 -18.17
C THR A 50 30.90 37.17 -18.39
N GLN A 51 31.16 36.26 -19.32
CA GLN A 51 30.31 35.11 -19.66
C GLN A 51 31.01 33.78 -19.39
N HIS A 52 32.04 33.77 -18.56
CA HIS A 52 32.82 32.58 -18.23
C HIS A 52 31.89 31.51 -17.65
N ASP A 53 31.18 31.82 -16.58
CA ASP A 53 30.29 30.90 -15.87
C ASP A 53 29.19 30.35 -16.79
N TYR A 54 28.62 31.20 -17.64
CA TYR A 54 27.59 30.76 -18.60
C TYR A 54 28.12 29.76 -19.63
N TRP A 55 29.35 30.03 -20.18
CA TRP A 55 29.92 29.13 -21.16
C TRP A 55 30.53 27.88 -20.54
N GLU A 56 31.03 27.98 -19.31
CA GLU A 56 31.49 26.85 -18.52
C GLU A 56 30.34 25.92 -18.19
N GLU A 57 29.21 26.46 -17.72
CA GLU A 57 27.99 25.70 -17.47
C GLU A 57 27.45 25.02 -18.75
N LYS A 58 27.42 25.74 -19.85
CA LYS A 58 27.04 25.20 -21.17
C LYS A 58 27.97 24.12 -21.67
N ALA A 59 29.26 24.28 -21.50
CA ALA A 59 30.28 23.30 -21.87
C ALA A 59 30.18 22.05 -20.96
N ALA A 60 30.01 22.26 -19.65
CA ALA A 60 29.78 21.18 -18.70
C ALA A 60 28.54 20.37 -19.08
N ASN A 61 27.39 21.02 -19.30
CA ASN A 61 26.14 20.36 -19.71
C ASN A 61 26.23 19.65 -21.07
N GLN A 62 27.12 20.06 -21.96
CA GLN A 62 27.35 19.42 -23.25
C GLN A 62 28.38 18.28 -23.19
N GLN A 63 29.34 18.37 -22.26
CA GLN A 63 30.46 17.43 -22.12
C GLN A 63 30.24 16.38 -21.02
N THR A 64 29.33 16.63 -20.07
CA THR A 64 29.00 15.65 -19.02
C THR A 64 27.80 14.84 -19.42
N ARG A 65 27.86 13.55 -19.13
CA ARG A 65 26.71 12.66 -19.07
C ARG A 65 26.40 12.44 -17.59
N ASP A 66 25.24 12.89 -17.19
CA ASP A 66 24.67 12.57 -15.90
C ASP A 66 23.94 11.22 -16.05
N VAL A 67 24.50 10.19 -15.47
CA VAL A 67 23.87 8.86 -15.43
C VAL A 67 23.40 8.64 -14.00
N ALA A 68 22.09 8.66 -13.82
CA ALA A 68 21.50 8.26 -12.56
C ALA A 68 21.80 6.77 -12.31
N VAL A 69 22.37 6.47 -11.16
CA VAL A 69 22.47 5.11 -10.64
C VAL A 69 21.27 4.93 -9.73
N ASN A 70 20.30 4.18 -10.20
CA ASN A 70 19.09 3.93 -9.41
C ASN A 70 19.46 3.21 -8.12
N SER A 71 18.95 3.72 -6.99
CA SER A 71 18.99 3.03 -5.71
C SER A 71 18.17 1.75 -5.77
N SER A 72 18.56 0.73 -5.02
CA SER A 72 17.74 -0.45 -4.78
C SER A 72 16.59 -0.08 -3.84
N ARG A 73 15.36 -0.46 -4.20
CA ARG A 73 14.21 -0.31 -3.31
C ARG A 73 14.28 -1.35 -2.20
N GLY A 74 14.13 -0.92 -0.96
CA GLY A 74 14.19 -1.76 0.24
C GLY A 74 13.20 -2.93 0.21
N THR A 75 13.55 -3.98 0.92
CA THR A 75 12.76 -5.20 1.05
C THR A 75 11.75 -5.06 2.18
N ILE A 76 10.59 -5.70 2.07
CA ILE A 76 9.59 -5.76 3.14
C ILE A 76 9.57 -7.20 3.68
N TYR A 77 9.82 -7.32 4.98
CA TYR A 77 9.83 -8.60 5.70
C TYR A 77 8.65 -8.71 6.65
N ASP A 78 8.18 -9.94 6.86
CA ASP A 78 7.23 -10.24 7.94
C ASP A 78 7.94 -10.34 9.31
N SER A 79 7.17 -10.52 10.39
CA SER A 79 7.70 -10.66 11.75
C SER A 79 8.61 -11.89 11.98
N SER A 80 8.63 -12.83 11.04
CA SER A 80 9.46 -14.04 11.06
C SER A 80 10.67 -13.93 10.11
N GLY A 81 10.85 -12.80 9.43
CA GLY A 81 11.93 -12.57 8.47
C GLY A 81 11.64 -13.13 7.06
N ASN A 82 10.41 -13.53 6.75
CA ASN A 82 10.05 -13.94 5.40
C ASN A 82 9.88 -12.71 4.50
N THR A 83 10.38 -12.79 3.27
CA THR A 83 10.30 -11.69 2.30
C THR A 83 8.91 -11.57 1.71
N LEU A 84 8.19 -10.49 2.04
CA LEU A 84 6.86 -10.19 1.51
C LEU A 84 6.90 -9.39 0.20
N ALA A 85 7.86 -8.49 0.06
CA ALA A 85 8.10 -7.74 -1.17
C ALA A 85 9.59 -7.47 -1.36
N MET A 86 10.10 -7.69 -2.58
CA MET A 86 11.50 -7.45 -2.94
C MET A 86 11.63 -6.92 -4.35
N SER A 87 12.76 -6.29 -4.64
CA SER A 87 13.08 -5.81 -5.98
C SER A 87 14.14 -6.70 -6.62
N ALA A 88 13.97 -7.01 -7.90
CA ALA A 88 14.97 -7.73 -8.68
C ALA A 88 15.31 -6.97 -9.96
N THR A 89 16.52 -7.17 -10.45
CA THR A 89 16.97 -6.57 -11.71
C THR A 89 16.26 -7.25 -12.88
N VAL A 90 15.65 -6.44 -13.73
CA VAL A 90 15.07 -6.80 -15.01
C VAL A 90 15.60 -5.84 -16.07
N TYR A 91 15.21 -6.03 -17.34
CA TYR A 91 15.78 -5.23 -18.42
C TYR A 91 14.69 -4.59 -19.28
N GLN A 92 14.97 -3.36 -19.73
CA GLN A 92 14.22 -2.71 -20.80
C GLN A 92 14.94 -2.92 -22.12
N LEU A 93 14.19 -3.32 -23.15
CA LEU A 93 14.70 -3.40 -24.51
C LEU A 93 14.46 -2.08 -25.24
N ILE A 94 15.54 -1.46 -25.69
CA ILE A 94 15.53 -0.15 -26.32
C ILE A 94 16.03 -0.26 -27.74
N LEU A 95 15.29 0.36 -28.67
CA LEU A 95 15.65 0.48 -30.08
C LEU A 95 16.00 1.96 -30.39
N SER A 96 17.03 2.15 -31.19
CA SER A 96 17.34 3.44 -31.84
C SER A 96 17.00 3.40 -33.33
N PRO A 97 15.79 3.76 -33.75
CA PRO A 97 15.38 3.79 -35.16
C PRO A 97 16.27 4.70 -36.02
N ARG A 98 16.78 5.81 -35.43
CA ARG A 98 17.75 6.70 -36.05
C ARG A 98 19.03 5.97 -36.46
N ASP A 99 19.55 5.14 -35.56
CA ASP A 99 20.83 4.44 -35.81
C ASP A 99 20.63 3.22 -36.73
N VAL A 100 19.43 2.59 -36.72
CA VAL A 100 19.03 1.61 -37.76
C VAL A 100 19.12 2.25 -39.14
N LYS A 101 18.55 3.46 -39.32
CA LYS A 101 18.63 4.19 -40.57
C LYS A 101 20.05 4.62 -40.93
N ALA A 102 20.83 5.09 -39.95
CA ALA A 102 22.21 5.55 -40.15
C ALA A 102 23.15 4.40 -40.55
N SER A 103 22.91 3.18 -40.05
CA SER A 103 23.77 2.02 -40.33
C SER A 103 23.88 1.63 -41.81
N ILE A 104 22.96 2.09 -42.64
CA ILE A 104 22.87 1.69 -44.09
C ILE A 104 23.40 2.81 -44.99
N ARG A 105 23.58 4.02 -44.47
CA ARG A 105 23.85 5.23 -45.27
C ARG A 105 25.17 5.20 -46.06
N GLU A 106 26.17 4.48 -45.58
CA GLU A 106 27.53 4.51 -46.16
C GLU A 106 27.78 3.44 -47.23
N GLU A 107 26.93 2.44 -47.38
CA GLU A 107 27.19 1.26 -48.24
C GLU A 107 26.45 1.26 -49.56
N LYS A 108 25.61 2.26 -49.90
CA LYS A 108 24.69 2.24 -51.02
C LYS A 108 24.85 3.43 -51.97
N TYR A 109 26.08 3.64 -52.43
CA TYR A 109 26.34 4.63 -53.46
C TYR A 109 26.61 3.95 -54.81
N THR A 110 26.14 4.55 -55.90
CA THR A 110 26.51 4.17 -57.26
C THR A 110 27.99 4.42 -57.53
N ALA A 111 28.53 3.87 -58.62
CA ALA A 111 29.92 4.10 -59.05
C ALA A 111 30.24 5.60 -59.29
N ASP A 112 29.22 6.40 -59.54
CA ASP A 112 29.32 7.89 -59.74
C ASP A 112 29.17 8.67 -58.42
N GLY A 113 29.10 8.00 -57.24
CA GLY A 113 28.99 8.62 -55.92
C GLY A 113 27.60 9.14 -55.56
N GLN A 114 26.56 8.79 -56.31
CA GLN A 114 25.16 9.11 -55.98
C GLN A 114 24.49 7.99 -55.18
N LEU A 115 23.56 8.34 -54.29
CA LEU A 115 22.80 7.37 -53.52
C LEU A 115 21.90 6.52 -54.44
N ASP A 116 22.11 5.21 -54.47
CA ASP A 116 21.15 4.28 -55.06
C ASP A 116 19.94 4.10 -54.12
N GLN A 117 18.92 4.89 -54.37
CA GLN A 117 17.71 4.93 -53.53
C GLN A 117 17.02 3.57 -53.43
N ALA A 118 16.94 2.81 -54.53
CA ALA A 118 16.28 1.51 -54.52
C ALA A 118 17.05 0.47 -53.69
N ALA A 119 18.37 0.44 -53.83
CA ALA A 119 19.24 -0.41 -53.07
C ALA A 119 19.27 -0.03 -51.57
N TYR A 120 19.24 1.27 -51.29
CA TYR A 120 19.16 1.79 -49.93
C TYR A 120 17.84 1.39 -49.24
N ASP A 121 16.68 1.60 -49.91
CA ASP A 121 15.37 1.29 -49.37
C ASP A 121 15.20 -0.23 -49.16
N ALA A 122 15.74 -1.05 -50.06
CA ALA A 122 15.73 -2.51 -49.92
C ALA A 122 16.55 -2.96 -48.68
N ALA A 123 17.77 -2.45 -48.53
CA ALA A 123 18.64 -2.79 -47.40
C ALA A 123 18.07 -2.27 -46.06
N LEU A 124 17.44 -1.11 -46.04
CA LEU A 124 16.78 -0.58 -44.85
C LEU A 124 15.59 -1.47 -44.43
N ARG A 125 14.80 -1.91 -45.43
CA ARG A 125 13.66 -2.81 -45.18
C ARG A 125 14.13 -4.17 -44.66
N GLU A 126 15.15 -4.76 -45.26
CA GLU A 126 15.74 -6.03 -44.83
C GLU A 126 16.25 -5.94 -43.36
N LYS A 127 16.93 -4.85 -43.01
CA LYS A 127 17.44 -4.64 -41.65
C LYS A 127 16.31 -4.48 -40.62
N ARG A 128 15.25 -3.75 -41.00
CA ARG A 128 14.06 -3.60 -40.15
C ARG A 128 13.33 -4.91 -39.96
N SER A 129 13.12 -5.69 -41.04
CA SER A 129 12.50 -7.01 -40.99
C SER A 129 13.26 -7.94 -40.08
N LEU A 130 14.60 -8.01 -40.25
CA LEU A 130 15.46 -8.82 -39.36
C LEU A 130 15.23 -8.52 -37.87
N ILE A 131 15.13 -7.22 -37.51
CA ILE A 131 14.91 -6.80 -36.11
C ILE A 131 13.48 -7.15 -35.66
N VAL A 132 12.47 -6.82 -36.49
CA VAL A 132 11.06 -7.06 -36.15
C VAL A 132 10.78 -8.55 -36.04
N ASP A 133 11.14 -9.33 -37.07
CA ASP A 133 10.88 -10.78 -37.11
C ASP A 133 11.59 -11.50 -35.95
N GLY A 134 12.86 -11.14 -35.69
CA GLY A 134 13.61 -11.72 -34.59
C GLY A 134 13.02 -11.41 -33.22
N LEU A 135 12.49 -10.21 -32.99
CA LEU A 135 11.86 -9.85 -31.72
C LEU A 135 10.45 -10.42 -31.56
N VAL A 136 9.71 -10.58 -32.66
CA VAL A 136 8.44 -11.33 -32.64
C VAL A 136 8.68 -12.78 -32.25
N ASP A 137 9.67 -13.44 -32.88
CA ASP A 137 9.99 -14.85 -32.60
C ASP A 137 10.52 -15.09 -31.20
N LEU A 138 11.37 -14.18 -30.67
CA LEU A 138 11.99 -14.33 -29.35
C LEU A 138 11.07 -13.97 -28.20
N LEU A 139 10.30 -12.88 -28.34
CA LEU A 139 9.57 -12.27 -27.23
C LEU A 139 8.05 -12.26 -27.43
N GLY A 140 7.54 -12.71 -28.58
CA GLY A 140 6.10 -12.65 -28.89
C GLY A 140 5.53 -11.23 -28.96
N LEU A 141 6.36 -10.22 -29.24
CA LEU A 141 5.91 -8.83 -29.31
C LEU A 141 5.03 -8.60 -30.53
N GLY A 142 4.05 -7.68 -30.40
CA GLY A 142 3.13 -7.36 -31.48
C GLY A 142 3.86 -6.75 -32.69
N GLU A 143 3.82 -7.43 -33.84
CA GLU A 143 4.52 -7.08 -35.08
C GLU A 143 4.19 -5.67 -35.55
N GLU A 144 2.89 -5.30 -35.59
CA GLU A 144 2.43 -3.97 -36.03
C GLU A 144 3.02 -2.84 -35.17
N ARG A 145 3.07 -3.05 -33.86
CA ARG A 145 3.65 -2.08 -32.91
C ARG A 145 5.16 -1.93 -33.13
N LEU A 146 5.87 -3.02 -33.40
CA LEU A 146 7.31 -2.98 -33.70
C LEU A 146 7.59 -2.23 -34.99
N TRP A 147 6.79 -2.45 -36.05
CA TRP A 147 6.89 -1.68 -37.30
C TRP A 147 6.65 -0.20 -37.08
N GLN A 148 5.62 0.20 -36.34
CA GLN A 148 5.36 1.61 -36.04
C GLN A 148 6.55 2.26 -35.29
N ARG A 149 7.18 1.57 -34.34
CA ARG A 149 8.30 2.08 -33.58
C ARG A 149 9.58 2.19 -34.42
N ILE A 150 9.91 1.19 -35.23
CA ILE A 150 11.15 1.17 -36.03
C ILE A 150 11.13 2.16 -37.19
N GLU A 151 9.94 2.57 -37.63
CA GLU A 151 9.76 3.59 -38.67
C GLU A 151 9.93 5.02 -38.14
N TYR A 152 9.85 5.24 -36.85
CA TYR A 152 10.02 6.57 -36.25
C TYR A 152 11.49 6.99 -36.20
N THR A 153 12.09 7.22 -37.38
CA THR A 153 13.53 7.46 -37.57
C THR A 153 14.08 8.76 -36.98
N ALA A 154 13.24 9.63 -36.42
CA ALA A 154 13.68 10.80 -35.65
C ALA A 154 14.12 10.44 -34.23
N SER A 155 13.64 9.34 -33.71
CA SER A 155 13.92 8.88 -32.35
C SER A 155 15.21 8.07 -32.28
N ALA A 156 15.96 8.27 -31.20
CA ALA A 156 17.12 7.46 -30.83
C ALA A 156 16.83 6.56 -29.61
N TYR A 157 15.61 6.62 -29.06
CA TYR A 157 15.24 5.92 -27.86
C TYR A 157 13.76 5.53 -27.90
N GLU A 158 13.49 4.30 -28.29
CA GLU A 158 12.15 3.70 -28.31
C GLU A 158 12.16 2.44 -27.45
N VAL A 159 11.35 2.44 -26.38
CA VAL A 159 11.22 1.25 -25.53
C VAL A 159 10.28 0.26 -26.20
N LEU A 160 10.79 -0.91 -26.55
CA LEU A 160 10.05 -1.99 -27.18
C LEU A 160 9.42 -2.95 -26.18
N ALA A 161 10.14 -3.26 -25.10
CA ALA A 161 9.67 -4.10 -24.02
C ALA A 161 10.17 -3.58 -22.68
N TYR A 162 9.33 -3.69 -21.66
CA TYR A 162 9.62 -3.38 -20.27
C TYR A 162 9.77 -4.68 -19.47
N GLU A 163 10.59 -4.65 -18.42
CA GLU A 163 10.65 -5.69 -17.39
C GLU A 163 10.94 -7.10 -17.93
N LEU A 164 11.84 -7.21 -18.94
CA LEU A 164 12.31 -8.50 -19.41
C LEU A 164 13.11 -9.21 -18.31
N GLU A 165 12.74 -10.43 -18.02
CA GLU A 165 13.48 -11.30 -17.09
C GLU A 165 14.87 -11.66 -17.68
N GLU A 166 15.79 -12.11 -16.83
CA GLU A 166 17.16 -12.43 -17.27
C GLU A 166 17.21 -13.49 -18.39
N THR A 167 16.28 -14.46 -18.40
CA THR A 167 16.18 -15.46 -19.45
C THR A 167 15.94 -14.87 -20.83
N ASP A 168 14.95 -13.96 -20.92
CA ASP A 168 14.58 -13.28 -22.16
C ASP A 168 15.66 -12.27 -22.57
N ALA A 169 16.21 -11.54 -21.58
CA ALA A 169 17.31 -10.61 -21.79
C ALA A 169 18.57 -11.31 -22.32
N ALA A 170 18.87 -12.53 -21.85
CA ALA A 170 19.99 -13.32 -22.34
C ALA A 170 19.80 -13.71 -23.81
N ALA A 171 18.59 -14.19 -24.18
CA ALA A 171 18.25 -14.52 -25.56
C ALA A 171 18.37 -13.29 -26.49
N VAL A 172 17.88 -12.12 -26.02
CA VAL A 172 18.00 -10.86 -26.75
C VAL A 172 19.46 -10.43 -26.90
N ARG A 173 20.30 -10.59 -25.86
CA ARG A 173 21.75 -10.28 -25.95
C ARG A 173 22.46 -11.12 -27.01
N GLU A 174 22.13 -12.41 -27.08
CA GLU A 174 22.66 -13.32 -28.09
C GLU A 174 22.23 -12.90 -29.50
N PHE A 175 20.93 -12.61 -29.68
CA PHE A 175 20.39 -12.09 -30.94
C PHE A 175 21.07 -10.77 -31.38
N ILE A 176 21.27 -9.83 -30.47
CA ILE A 176 21.95 -8.56 -30.73
C ILE A 176 23.39 -8.80 -31.18
N LYS A 177 24.10 -9.72 -30.52
CA LYS A 177 25.50 -10.07 -30.81
C LYS A 177 25.63 -10.73 -32.16
N ASP A 178 24.84 -11.75 -32.46
CA ASP A 178 24.90 -12.54 -33.66
C ASP A 178 24.59 -11.72 -34.93
N ASN A 179 23.65 -10.78 -34.82
CA ASN A 179 23.22 -9.91 -35.89
C ASN A 179 23.96 -8.55 -35.94
N LYS A 180 24.93 -8.32 -35.03
CA LYS A 180 25.73 -7.08 -34.92
C LYS A 180 24.85 -5.83 -34.76
N LEU A 181 23.86 -5.89 -33.87
CA LEU A 181 22.85 -4.84 -33.66
C LEU A 181 23.16 -3.91 -32.49
N SER A 182 24.29 -4.05 -31.80
CA SER A 182 24.60 -3.38 -30.53
C SER A 182 24.58 -1.84 -30.55
N SER A 183 24.68 -1.23 -31.74
CA SER A 183 24.50 0.24 -31.86
C SER A 183 23.06 0.70 -32.05
N MET A 184 22.14 -0.23 -32.29
CA MET A 184 20.75 0.03 -32.67
C MET A 184 19.75 -0.52 -31.66
N LEU A 185 20.10 -1.63 -31.02
CA LEU A 185 19.26 -2.37 -30.08
C LEU A 185 20.11 -2.68 -28.84
N TYR A 186 19.62 -2.32 -27.66
CA TYR A 186 20.35 -2.54 -26.42
C TYR A 186 19.42 -2.74 -25.23
N LEU A 187 19.93 -3.41 -24.22
CA LEU A 187 19.24 -3.68 -22.95
C LEU A 187 19.75 -2.72 -21.86
N THR A 188 18.84 -2.07 -21.17
CA THR A 188 19.15 -1.25 -20.01
C THR A 188 18.60 -1.91 -18.77
N PRO A 189 19.40 -2.12 -17.71
CA PRO A 189 18.90 -2.68 -16.46
C PRO A 189 17.90 -1.71 -15.82
N THR A 190 16.84 -2.28 -15.27
CA THR A 190 15.82 -1.60 -14.47
C THR A 190 15.41 -2.50 -13.30
N SER A 191 14.51 -2.06 -12.47
CA SER A 191 14.03 -2.82 -11.31
C SER A 191 12.55 -3.15 -11.46
N LYS A 192 12.19 -4.39 -11.05
CA LYS A 192 10.80 -4.84 -10.94
C LYS A 192 10.55 -5.29 -9.51
N ARG A 193 9.38 -4.90 -8.99
CA ARG A 193 8.92 -5.31 -7.66
C ARG A 193 8.21 -6.66 -7.75
N TYR A 194 8.54 -7.56 -6.84
CA TYR A 194 7.97 -8.89 -6.71
C TYR A 194 7.35 -9.06 -5.33
N TYR A 195 6.21 -9.74 -5.31
CA TYR A 195 5.50 -10.14 -4.10
C TYR A 195 5.41 -11.66 -4.10
N PRO A 196 6.38 -12.37 -3.45
CA PRO A 196 6.54 -13.83 -3.57
C PRO A 196 5.33 -14.63 -3.12
N TYR A 197 4.54 -14.08 -2.18
CA TYR A 197 3.35 -14.73 -1.63
C TYR A 197 2.04 -14.28 -2.29
N SER A 198 2.12 -13.66 -3.49
CA SER A 198 0.96 -13.20 -4.27
C SER A 198 0.00 -12.34 -3.42
N SER A 199 -1.24 -12.79 -3.15
CA SER A 199 -2.25 -11.99 -2.45
C SER A 199 -2.05 -11.88 -0.93
N VAL A 200 -1.07 -12.60 -0.35
CA VAL A 200 -0.86 -12.57 1.12
C VAL A 200 -0.45 -11.17 1.58
N GLY A 201 -1.31 -10.54 2.38
CA GLY A 201 -1.10 -9.20 2.89
C GLY A 201 -1.23 -8.07 1.85
N ALA A 202 -1.81 -8.35 0.67
CA ALA A 202 -1.88 -7.40 -0.46
C ALA A 202 -2.47 -6.03 -0.07
N HIS A 203 -3.54 -6.00 0.73
CA HIS A 203 -4.16 -4.74 1.17
C HIS A 203 -3.29 -3.92 2.14
N VAL A 204 -2.35 -4.55 2.83
CA VAL A 204 -1.38 -3.88 3.71
C VAL A 204 -0.16 -3.46 2.92
N LEU A 205 0.43 -4.37 2.16
CA LEU A 205 1.61 -4.09 1.34
C LEU A 205 1.32 -3.03 0.28
N GLY A 206 0.17 -3.14 -0.38
CA GLY A 206 -0.14 -2.33 -1.55
C GLY A 206 0.61 -2.81 -2.80
N PHE A 207 0.82 -1.92 -3.75
CA PHE A 207 1.48 -2.25 -5.02
C PHE A 207 2.18 -1.03 -5.63
N MET A 208 3.07 -1.31 -6.60
CA MET A 208 3.74 -0.31 -7.42
C MET A 208 2.99 -0.08 -8.73
N ALA A 209 2.75 1.18 -9.10
CA ALA A 209 2.16 1.56 -10.37
C ALA A 209 2.95 2.68 -11.05
N TYR A 210 2.72 2.87 -12.36
CA TYR A 210 3.34 3.98 -13.08
C TYR A 210 2.83 5.33 -12.58
N SER A 211 3.77 6.24 -12.31
CA SER A 211 3.44 7.60 -11.88
C SER A 211 2.64 8.33 -12.96
N GLU A 212 1.54 8.96 -12.57
CA GLU A 212 0.72 9.78 -13.47
C GLU A 212 1.49 10.97 -14.07
N THR A 213 2.49 11.49 -13.32
CA THR A 213 3.28 12.65 -13.75
C THR A 213 4.42 12.30 -14.69
N SER A 214 5.07 11.16 -14.52
CA SER A 214 6.22 10.75 -15.34
C SER A 214 5.90 9.70 -16.39
N GLY A 215 4.87 8.88 -16.18
CA GLY A 215 4.45 7.79 -17.07
C GLY A 215 5.48 6.68 -17.30
N SER A 216 6.70 6.84 -16.80
CA SER A 216 7.84 5.94 -17.05
C SER A 216 8.48 5.37 -15.79
N VAL A 217 8.17 5.93 -14.62
CA VAL A 217 8.71 5.49 -13.32
C VAL A 217 7.58 4.91 -12.50
N LYS A 218 7.78 3.72 -11.94
CA LYS A 218 6.86 3.12 -10.97
C LYS A 218 7.13 3.71 -9.58
N VAL A 219 6.05 4.00 -8.88
CA VAL A 219 6.03 4.48 -7.49
C VAL A 219 5.04 3.65 -6.70
N GLY A 220 5.15 3.66 -5.38
CA GLY A 220 4.13 3.05 -4.52
C GLY A 220 2.79 3.74 -4.73
N ALA A 221 1.76 2.96 -5.08
CA ALA A 221 0.43 3.47 -5.39
C ALA A 221 -0.55 3.32 -4.22
N GLN A 222 -0.40 2.27 -3.42
CA GLN A 222 -1.24 1.99 -2.25
C GLN A 222 -0.43 1.30 -1.14
N GLY A 223 -1.04 1.18 0.05
CA GLY A 223 -0.51 0.46 1.19
C GLY A 223 0.82 1.02 1.69
N LEU A 224 1.65 0.14 2.25
CA LEU A 224 3.00 0.48 2.74
C LEU A 224 3.92 0.93 1.61
N GLU A 225 3.78 0.37 0.40
CA GLU A 225 4.55 0.81 -0.77
C GLU A 225 4.38 2.30 -1.06
N ALA A 226 3.17 2.85 -0.82
CA ALA A 226 2.89 4.27 -1.01
C ALA A 226 3.26 5.11 0.22
N LEU A 227 2.91 4.65 1.43
CA LEU A 227 3.18 5.39 2.67
C LEU A 227 4.68 5.57 2.90
N TYR A 228 5.46 4.49 2.74
CA TYR A 228 6.90 4.47 2.91
C TYR A 228 7.66 4.64 1.59
N GLN A 229 7.05 5.32 0.59
CA GLN A 229 7.68 5.51 -0.72
C GLN A 229 9.08 6.09 -0.63
N ASN A 230 9.30 7.10 0.20
CA ASN A 230 10.59 7.79 0.30
C ASN A 230 11.65 6.93 1.00
N ASP A 231 11.25 6.21 2.03
CA ASP A 231 12.14 5.36 2.82
C ASP A 231 12.54 4.11 2.02
N LEU A 232 11.56 3.47 1.40
CA LEU A 232 11.77 2.30 0.54
C LEU A 232 12.56 2.64 -0.74
N SER A 233 12.34 3.79 -1.41
CA SER A 233 12.99 4.08 -2.68
C SER A 233 14.45 4.47 -2.56
N GLY A 234 14.88 4.94 -1.38
CA GLY A 234 16.19 5.51 -1.19
C GLY A 234 16.46 6.75 -2.05
N GLU A 235 17.71 7.10 -2.19
CA GLU A 235 18.18 8.24 -2.99
C GLU A 235 19.08 7.75 -4.11
N SER A 236 18.72 8.05 -5.37
CA SER A 236 19.52 7.66 -6.52
C SER A 236 20.88 8.36 -6.51
N GLY A 237 21.95 7.59 -6.69
CA GLY A 237 23.27 8.12 -6.94
C GLY A 237 23.39 8.75 -8.34
N ARG A 238 24.43 9.52 -8.56
CA ARG A 238 24.75 10.10 -9.87
C ARG A 238 26.20 9.89 -10.21
N VAL A 239 26.44 9.39 -11.42
CA VAL A 239 27.79 9.33 -12.00
C VAL A 239 27.86 10.40 -13.10
N VAL A 240 28.64 11.43 -12.84
CA VAL A 240 28.93 12.48 -13.81
C VAL A 240 30.21 12.09 -14.55
N THR A 241 30.09 11.62 -15.79
CA THR A 241 31.25 11.27 -16.64
C THR A 241 31.48 12.31 -17.72
N SER A 242 32.75 12.59 -18.05
CA SER A 242 33.12 13.49 -19.16
C SER A 242 33.10 12.73 -20.48
N LYS A 243 32.49 13.32 -21.52
CA LYS A 243 32.51 12.84 -22.91
C LYS A 243 33.40 13.67 -23.79
N ASN A 244 34.09 13.05 -24.76
CA ASN A 244 34.70 13.77 -25.85
C ASN A 244 33.67 14.22 -26.90
N ALA A 245 34.10 15.03 -27.87
CA ALA A 245 33.24 15.53 -28.95
C ALA A 245 32.60 14.41 -29.83
N TYR A 246 33.06 13.18 -29.73
CA TYR A 246 32.51 11.99 -30.41
C TYR A 246 31.60 11.13 -29.52
N GLY A 247 31.33 11.58 -28.29
CA GLY A 247 30.43 10.87 -27.37
C GLY A 247 31.02 9.65 -26.66
N THR A 248 32.35 9.40 -26.82
CA THR A 248 33.06 8.35 -26.10
C THR A 248 33.49 8.84 -24.72
N GLU A 249 33.35 7.97 -23.71
CA GLU A 249 33.79 8.26 -22.36
C GLU A 249 35.29 8.51 -22.30
N MET A 250 35.68 9.63 -21.72
CA MET A 250 37.08 9.90 -21.44
C MET A 250 37.45 9.31 -20.09
N LEU A 251 38.47 8.47 -20.07
CA LEU A 251 39.15 7.99 -18.85
C LEU A 251 39.89 9.18 -18.20
N SER A 252 39.22 10.24 -17.83
CA SER A 252 39.83 11.38 -17.21
C SER A 252 39.32 11.62 -15.81
N SER A 253 40.18 12.10 -14.97
CA SER A 253 40.12 12.39 -13.55
C SER A 253 39.02 13.38 -13.07
N TYR A 254 37.96 13.57 -13.82
CA TYR A 254 36.84 14.48 -13.51
C TYR A 254 35.47 13.79 -13.49
N GLY A 255 35.43 12.52 -13.17
CA GLY A 255 34.15 11.88 -12.80
C GLY A 255 33.84 12.18 -11.34
N ALA A 256 32.77 12.86 -11.05
CA ALA A 256 32.24 12.93 -9.69
C ALA A 256 31.22 11.80 -9.52
N TYR A 257 31.49 10.91 -8.57
CA TYR A 257 30.53 9.92 -8.11
C TYR A 257 29.82 10.51 -6.88
N PHE A 258 28.51 10.66 -7.00
CA PHE A 258 27.65 10.98 -5.87
C PHE A 258 27.01 9.69 -5.43
N GLU A 259 27.38 9.24 -4.26
CA GLU A 259 26.84 8.02 -3.66
C GLU A 259 25.35 8.22 -3.39
N GLY A 260 24.53 7.31 -3.89
CA GLY A 260 23.12 7.23 -3.54
C GLY A 260 22.96 6.52 -2.22
N ARG A 261 21.78 6.62 -1.61
CA ARG A 261 21.38 5.84 -0.44
C ARG A 261 20.40 4.77 -0.89
N GLU A 262 20.67 3.51 -0.59
CA GLU A 262 19.71 2.43 -0.79
C GLU A 262 18.46 2.66 0.06
N GLY A 263 17.33 2.11 -0.38
CA GLY A 263 16.09 2.17 0.38
C GLY A 263 16.20 1.38 1.68
N TYR A 264 15.48 1.82 2.71
CA TYR A 264 15.38 1.09 3.96
C TYR A 264 14.51 -0.14 3.79
N ASP A 265 14.90 -1.23 4.43
CA ASP A 265 14.09 -2.42 4.58
C ASP A 265 13.05 -2.21 5.69
N LEU A 266 11.84 -2.72 5.50
CA LEU A 266 10.78 -2.69 6.50
C LEU A 266 10.63 -4.06 7.16
N GLU A 267 10.64 -4.11 8.48
CA GLU A 267 10.23 -5.27 9.27
C GLU A 267 8.81 -5.03 9.79
N LEU A 268 7.88 -5.89 9.42
CA LEU A 268 6.48 -5.75 9.80
C LEU A 268 6.15 -6.57 11.05
N THR A 269 5.06 -6.18 11.72
CA THR A 269 4.40 -7.00 12.75
C THR A 269 3.57 -8.14 12.15
N LEU A 270 3.19 -8.03 10.86
CA LEU A 270 2.48 -9.09 10.15
C LEU A 270 3.25 -10.40 10.21
N ASN A 271 2.52 -11.49 10.48
CA ASN A 271 3.02 -12.86 10.35
C ASN A 271 2.39 -13.49 9.12
N SER A 272 3.19 -13.90 8.14
CA SER A 272 2.70 -14.43 6.86
C SER A 272 1.82 -15.68 7.01
N SER A 273 2.11 -16.53 8.00
CA SER A 273 1.30 -17.72 8.30
C SER A 273 -0.07 -17.36 8.87
N ILE A 274 -0.12 -16.43 9.83
CA ILE A 274 -1.39 -15.95 10.42
C ILE A 274 -2.18 -15.16 9.36
N GLN A 275 -1.52 -14.35 8.56
CA GLN A 275 -2.13 -13.60 7.45
C GLN A 275 -2.75 -14.53 6.41
N SER A 276 -2.01 -15.54 5.96
CA SER A 276 -2.50 -16.53 5.00
C SER A 276 -3.70 -17.30 5.55
N LEU A 277 -3.64 -17.71 6.81
CA LEU A 277 -4.78 -18.40 7.46
C LEU A 277 -6.00 -17.47 7.59
N ALA A 278 -5.83 -16.21 7.93
CA ALA A 278 -6.93 -15.24 8.00
C ALA A 278 -7.63 -15.08 6.63
N GLN A 279 -6.85 -14.98 5.54
CA GLN A 279 -7.40 -14.93 4.18
C GLN A 279 -8.10 -16.23 3.79
N GLN A 280 -7.51 -17.38 4.12
CA GLN A 280 -8.13 -18.69 3.87
C GLN A 280 -9.46 -18.85 4.61
N ILE A 281 -9.54 -18.44 5.89
CA ILE A 281 -10.77 -18.48 6.69
C ILE A 281 -11.83 -17.54 6.11
N LEU A 282 -11.43 -16.34 5.64
CA LEU A 282 -12.36 -15.44 4.94
C LEU A 282 -12.92 -16.09 3.67
N ALA A 283 -12.06 -16.67 2.83
CA ALA A 283 -12.48 -17.34 1.59
C ALA A 283 -13.39 -18.54 1.87
N GLU A 284 -13.02 -19.40 2.83
CA GLU A 284 -13.83 -20.56 3.25
C GLU A 284 -15.23 -20.15 3.71
N GLY A 285 -15.33 -19.09 4.52
CA GLY A 285 -16.63 -18.60 4.98
C GLY A 285 -17.47 -17.95 3.89
N ILE A 286 -16.84 -17.27 2.92
CA ILE A 286 -17.51 -16.70 1.76
C ILE A 286 -18.14 -17.81 0.91
N GLU A 287 -17.39 -18.87 0.63
CA GLU A 287 -17.88 -20.02 -0.11
C GLU A 287 -18.97 -20.79 0.67
N THR A 288 -18.72 -21.10 1.96
CA THR A 288 -19.61 -21.91 2.79
C THR A 288 -20.98 -21.26 3.01
N TYR A 289 -21.01 -19.95 3.16
CA TYR A 289 -22.22 -19.19 3.52
C TYR A 289 -22.74 -18.32 2.38
N ASP A 290 -22.16 -18.47 1.18
CA ASP A 290 -22.49 -17.69 -0.03
C ASP A 290 -22.57 -16.18 0.27
N VAL A 291 -21.47 -15.63 0.80
CA VAL A 291 -21.39 -14.24 1.25
C VAL A 291 -21.28 -13.31 0.05
N LYS A 292 -22.20 -12.36 -0.10
CA LYS A 292 -22.31 -11.52 -1.32
C LYS A 292 -21.32 -10.36 -1.38
N LYS A 293 -20.96 -9.78 -0.24
CA LYS A 293 -20.17 -8.55 -0.20
C LYS A 293 -18.78 -8.75 0.43
N GLY A 294 -18.38 -10.01 0.59
CA GLY A 294 -17.07 -10.36 1.18
C GLY A 294 -17.02 -10.16 2.69
N GLY A 295 -15.87 -9.81 3.20
CA GLY A 295 -15.66 -9.67 4.64
C GLY A 295 -14.32 -9.06 4.98
N PHE A 296 -14.04 -8.99 6.27
CA PHE A 296 -12.75 -8.51 6.77
C PHE A 296 -12.34 -9.28 8.04
N CYS A 297 -11.03 -9.33 8.27
CA CYS A 297 -10.44 -9.93 9.44
C CYS A 297 -9.24 -9.11 9.91
N ILE A 298 -9.16 -8.87 11.22
CA ILE A 298 -7.99 -8.26 11.88
C ILE A 298 -7.55 -9.19 13.00
N VAL A 299 -6.26 -9.49 13.07
CA VAL A 299 -5.61 -10.19 14.18
C VAL A 299 -4.59 -9.27 14.80
N MET A 300 -4.74 -8.93 16.06
CA MET A 300 -3.96 -7.92 16.77
C MET A 300 -3.46 -8.42 18.11
N ASN A 301 -2.28 -8.01 18.53
CA ASN A 301 -1.87 -8.12 19.93
C ASN A 301 -2.54 -6.99 20.73
N PRO A 302 -3.44 -7.27 21.67
CA PRO A 302 -4.13 -6.22 22.40
C PRO A 302 -3.26 -5.47 23.41
N GLN A 303 -2.09 -6.02 23.78
CA GLN A 303 -1.16 -5.40 24.74
C GLN A 303 -0.24 -4.38 24.07
N THR A 304 0.08 -4.58 22.78
CA THR A 304 1.05 -3.73 22.07
C THR A 304 0.46 -2.93 20.92
N GLY A 305 -0.70 -3.35 20.40
CA GLY A 305 -1.27 -2.78 19.18
C GLY A 305 -0.71 -3.37 17.87
N ALA A 306 0.26 -4.28 17.96
CA ALA A 306 0.86 -4.92 16.79
C ALA A 306 -0.18 -5.71 15.98
N ILE A 307 -0.26 -5.45 14.68
CA ILE A 307 -1.16 -6.15 13.75
C ILE A 307 -0.46 -7.39 13.20
N TYR A 308 -0.92 -8.57 13.58
CA TYR A 308 -0.40 -9.85 13.09
C TYR A 308 -0.96 -10.24 11.73
N ALA A 309 -2.23 -9.85 11.46
CA ALA A 309 -2.87 -10.02 10.16
C ALA A 309 -3.98 -8.98 9.96
N MET A 310 -4.13 -8.55 8.71
CA MET A 310 -5.23 -7.70 8.26
C MET A 310 -5.65 -8.14 6.86
N ALA A 311 -6.83 -8.75 6.75
CA ALA A 311 -7.35 -9.32 5.52
C ALA A 311 -8.71 -8.71 5.15
N SER A 312 -8.93 -8.52 3.86
CA SER A 312 -10.18 -8.03 3.28
C SER A 312 -10.54 -8.85 2.05
N THR A 313 -11.83 -8.95 1.74
CA THR A 313 -12.31 -9.59 0.50
C THR A 313 -13.33 -8.67 -0.17
N PRO A 314 -13.27 -8.51 -1.51
CA PRO A 314 -12.37 -9.17 -2.47
C PRO A 314 -10.91 -8.80 -2.26
N ASP A 315 -9.99 -9.73 -2.56
CA ASP A 315 -8.55 -9.49 -2.53
C ASP A 315 -7.92 -9.50 -3.94
N PHE A 316 -6.60 -9.28 -4.04
CA PHE A 316 -5.90 -9.16 -5.31
C PHE A 316 -4.44 -9.61 -5.19
N ASP A 317 -3.80 -9.90 -6.33
CA ASP A 317 -2.36 -10.13 -6.42
C ASP A 317 -1.64 -8.81 -6.78
N PRO A 318 -0.75 -8.27 -5.92
CA PRO A 318 0.01 -7.06 -6.23
C PRO A 318 0.90 -7.17 -7.47
N ASN A 319 1.32 -8.40 -7.84
CA ASN A 319 2.04 -8.64 -9.09
C ASN A 319 1.16 -8.39 -10.32
N GLN A 320 -0.17 -8.49 -10.18
CA GLN A 320 -1.19 -8.33 -11.22
C GLN A 320 -2.28 -7.34 -10.81
N TYR A 321 -1.91 -6.27 -10.12
CA TYR A 321 -2.83 -5.32 -9.50
C TYR A 321 -3.91 -4.76 -10.46
N ALA A 322 -3.60 -4.66 -11.76
CA ALA A 322 -4.50 -4.14 -12.79
C ALA A 322 -5.47 -5.18 -13.36
N THR A 323 -5.49 -6.40 -12.80
CA THR A 323 -6.39 -7.48 -13.21
C THR A 323 -7.41 -7.76 -12.13
N VAL A 324 -8.70 -7.81 -12.49
CA VAL A 324 -9.74 -8.26 -11.56
C VAL A 324 -9.67 -9.78 -11.49
N VAL A 325 -9.41 -10.31 -10.29
CA VAL A 325 -9.23 -11.76 -10.06
C VAL A 325 -10.29 -12.35 -9.13
N SER A 326 -11.06 -11.53 -8.43
CA SER A 326 -12.05 -11.99 -7.47
C SER A 326 -13.36 -12.42 -8.13
N ASP A 327 -13.81 -13.65 -7.88
CA ASP A 327 -15.09 -14.19 -8.37
C ASP A 327 -16.28 -13.34 -7.93
N LEU A 328 -16.21 -12.70 -6.76
CA LEU A 328 -17.24 -11.77 -6.28
C LEU A 328 -17.49 -10.57 -7.20
N LEU A 329 -16.50 -10.21 -8.05
CA LEU A 329 -16.55 -9.07 -8.96
C LEU A 329 -16.70 -9.50 -10.42
N LEU A 330 -16.18 -10.67 -10.79
CA LEU A 330 -16.15 -11.16 -12.16
C LEU A 330 -17.56 -11.39 -12.74
N ASP A 331 -18.48 -11.94 -11.95
CA ASP A 331 -19.86 -12.17 -12.37
C ASP A 331 -20.56 -10.87 -12.77
N GLY A 332 -20.36 -9.81 -12.00
CA GLY A 332 -20.91 -8.47 -12.32
C GLY A 332 -20.31 -7.87 -13.58
N LEU A 333 -19.02 -8.07 -13.81
CA LEU A 333 -18.32 -7.60 -15.01
C LEU A 333 -18.80 -8.35 -16.26
N GLU A 334 -19.00 -9.67 -16.17
CA GLU A 334 -19.48 -10.46 -17.31
C GLU A 334 -20.91 -10.05 -17.72
N GLN A 335 -21.78 -9.78 -16.74
CA GLN A 335 -23.14 -9.24 -17.03
C GLN A 335 -23.08 -7.90 -17.76
N VAL A 336 -22.20 -6.98 -17.37
CA VAL A 336 -22.02 -5.69 -18.08
C VAL A 336 -21.43 -5.91 -19.45
N LYS A 337 -20.48 -6.83 -19.61
CA LYS A 337 -19.85 -7.20 -20.89
C LYS A 337 -20.87 -7.77 -21.86
N GLU A 338 -21.72 -8.70 -21.41
CA GLU A 338 -22.80 -9.27 -22.24
C GLU A 338 -23.83 -8.22 -22.66
N ALA A 339 -24.21 -7.31 -21.73
CA ALA A 339 -25.24 -6.31 -21.98
C ALA A 339 -24.78 -5.14 -22.85
N LYS A 340 -23.51 -4.73 -22.76
CA LYS A 340 -22.99 -3.48 -23.36
C LYS A 340 -21.81 -3.68 -24.32
N GLY A 341 -21.14 -4.81 -24.25
CA GLY A 341 -19.94 -5.12 -25.01
C GLY A 341 -18.66 -4.69 -24.29
N GLU A 342 -17.58 -5.45 -24.54
CA GLU A 342 -16.27 -5.27 -23.88
C GLU A 342 -15.60 -3.93 -24.18
N ASN A 343 -15.84 -3.36 -25.36
CA ASN A 343 -15.28 -2.08 -25.78
C ASN A 343 -16.16 -0.85 -25.41
N SER A 344 -17.19 -1.05 -24.58
CA SER A 344 -18.08 0.03 -24.15
C SER A 344 -17.48 0.88 -23.02
N THR A 345 -17.92 2.13 -22.92
CA THR A 345 -17.55 3.02 -21.81
C THR A 345 -18.10 2.51 -20.47
N GLU A 346 -19.26 1.85 -20.51
CA GLU A 346 -19.89 1.24 -19.35
C GLU A 346 -19.09 0.06 -18.81
N TYR A 347 -18.55 -0.79 -19.68
CA TYR A 347 -17.67 -1.88 -19.26
C TYR A 347 -16.34 -1.35 -18.70
N ALA A 348 -15.71 -0.37 -19.37
CA ALA A 348 -14.48 0.25 -18.87
C ALA A 348 -14.67 0.87 -17.48
N LYS A 349 -15.84 1.54 -17.27
CA LYS A 349 -16.17 2.09 -15.95
C LYS A 349 -16.39 0.98 -14.91
N ALA A 350 -17.17 -0.04 -15.24
CA ALA A 350 -17.42 -1.17 -14.33
C ALA A 350 -16.13 -1.89 -13.94
N TYR A 351 -15.21 -2.07 -14.89
CA TYR A 351 -13.88 -2.65 -14.64
C TYR A 351 -13.05 -1.81 -13.67
N THR A 352 -13.02 -0.49 -13.88
CA THR A 352 -12.33 0.43 -12.97
C THR A 352 -12.94 0.42 -11.56
N ASP A 353 -14.28 0.40 -11.48
CA ASP A 353 -15.00 0.31 -10.21
C ASP A 353 -14.67 -1.02 -9.48
N ALA A 354 -14.57 -2.13 -10.22
CA ALA A 354 -14.20 -3.44 -9.68
C ALA A 354 -12.75 -3.46 -9.17
N LEU A 355 -11.80 -2.87 -9.90
CA LEU A 355 -10.41 -2.69 -9.44
C LEU A 355 -10.37 -1.90 -8.13
N ASN A 356 -11.08 -0.78 -8.05
CA ASN A 356 -11.14 0.02 -6.83
C ASN A 356 -11.75 -0.75 -5.64
N GLN A 357 -12.72 -1.63 -5.90
CA GLN A 357 -13.32 -2.47 -4.87
C GLN A 357 -12.34 -3.52 -4.36
N GLN A 358 -11.59 -4.20 -5.25
CA GLN A 358 -10.63 -5.23 -4.81
C GLN A 358 -9.39 -4.63 -4.14
N TRP A 359 -8.99 -3.40 -4.47
CA TRP A 359 -7.86 -2.73 -3.80
C TRP A 359 -8.23 -2.14 -2.42
N ARG A 360 -9.54 -2.04 -2.13
CA ARG A 360 -10.03 -1.40 -0.91
C ARG A 360 -9.81 -2.28 0.32
N ASN A 361 -9.05 -1.79 1.28
CA ASN A 361 -8.91 -2.44 2.59
C ASN A 361 -10.15 -2.16 3.46
N LYS A 362 -11.13 -3.08 3.45
CA LYS A 362 -12.37 -2.91 4.24
C LYS A 362 -12.13 -2.83 5.74
N ALA A 363 -11.10 -3.51 6.24
CA ALA A 363 -10.74 -3.48 7.65
C ALA A 363 -10.33 -2.09 8.14
N LEU A 364 -9.89 -1.23 7.20
CA LEU A 364 -9.37 0.11 7.48
C LEU A 364 -10.30 1.22 6.99
N SER A 365 -10.88 1.05 5.78
CA SER A 365 -11.55 2.15 5.07
C SER A 365 -13.06 2.14 5.18
N ASP A 366 -13.68 0.98 5.42
CA ASP A 366 -15.13 0.84 5.51
C ASP A 366 -15.62 1.10 6.93
N THR A 367 -16.85 1.55 7.03
CA THR A 367 -17.53 1.72 8.31
C THR A 367 -18.74 0.79 8.39
N TYR A 368 -18.98 0.25 9.58
CA TYR A 368 -20.12 -0.64 9.83
C TYR A 368 -20.72 -0.36 11.20
N GLU A 369 -21.98 -0.78 11.42
CA GLU A 369 -22.56 -0.82 12.75
C GLU A 369 -21.98 -2.01 13.52
N PRO A 370 -21.26 -1.80 14.65
CA PRO A 370 -20.60 -2.92 15.36
C PRO A 370 -21.59 -3.90 16.01
N GLY A 371 -22.82 -3.44 16.25
CA GLY A 371 -23.85 -4.25 16.88
C GLY A 371 -23.41 -4.78 18.23
N SER A 372 -23.78 -6.02 18.54
CA SER A 372 -23.55 -6.61 19.86
C SER A 372 -22.07 -6.78 20.26
N THR A 373 -21.11 -6.61 19.35
CA THR A 373 -19.68 -6.57 19.72
C THR A 373 -19.31 -5.32 20.50
N PHE A 374 -20.15 -4.27 20.45
CA PHE A 374 -20.01 -3.04 21.23
C PHE A 374 -20.42 -3.18 22.71
N LYS A 375 -21.28 -4.15 23.04
CA LYS A 375 -21.85 -4.31 24.39
C LYS A 375 -20.81 -4.41 25.52
N PRO A 376 -19.65 -5.05 25.36
CA PRO A 376 -18.59 -5.06 26.38
C PRO A 376 -18.10 -3.65 26.75
N LEU A 377 -18.04 -2.72 25.79
CA LEU A 377 -17.67 -1.32 26.07
C LEU A 377 -18.72 -0.66 26.96
N THR A 378 -20.01 -0.80 26.63
CA THR A 378 -21.10 -0.25 27.43
C THR A 378 -21.11 -0.82 28.86
N VAL A 379 -20.85 -2.12 29.01
CA VAL A 379 -20.75 -2.75 30.35
C VAL A 379 -19.52 -2.24 31.10
N ALA A 380 -18.38 -2.07 30.39
CA ALA A 380 -17.16 -1.52 30.97
C ALA A 380 -17.37 -0.10 31.52
N MET A 381 -18.03 0.79 30.77
CA MET A 381 -18.40 2.13 31.21
C MET A 381 -19.16 2.09 32.55
N ALA A 382 -20.22 1.28 32.60
CA ALA A 382 -21.06 1.21 33.79
C ALA A 382 -20.38 0.56 35.02
N LEU A 383 -19.50 -0.43 34.79
CA LEU A 383 -18.69 -1.04 35.85
C LEU A 383 -17.64 -0.05 36.39
N GLU A 384 -17.00 0.71 35.51
CA GLU A 384 -15.97 1.69 35.89
C GLU A 384 -16.57 2.81 36.74
N GLU A 385 -17.75 3.29 36.36
CA GLU A 385 -18.52 4.28 37.12
C GLU A 385 -19.14 3.70 38.40
N GLY A 386 -19.02 2.42 38.67
CA GLY A 386 -19.59 1.76 39.84
C GLY A 386 -21.15 1.76 39.85
N LEU A 387 -21.75 1.93 38.69
CA LEU A 387 -23.21 1.98 38.54
C LEU A 387 -23.84 0.59 38.55
N ILE A 388 -23.07 -0.45 38.19
CA ILE A 388 -23.51 -1.85 38.13
C ILE A 388 -22.50 -2.80 38.77
N SER A 389 -22.94 -4.00 39.11
CA SER A 389 -22.12 -5.07 39.64
C SER A 389 -22.49 -6.44 39.04
N LEU A 390 -21.65 -7.46 39.24
CA LEU A 390 -21.91 -8.83 38.78
C LEU A 390 -23.18 -9.44 39.40
N ASN A 391 -23.64 -8.91 40.56
CA ASN A 391 -24.81 -9.42 41.30
C ASN A 391 -26.10 -8.75 40.83
N ASP A 392 -26.04 -7.78 39.93
CA ASP A 392 -27.24 -7.08 39.47
C ASP A 392 -28.06 -7.95 38.51
N HIS A 393 -29.35 -7.76 38.58
CA HIS A 393 -30.36 -8.52 37.81
C HIS A 393 -31.11 -7.60 36.85
N TYR A 394 -31.34 -8.13 35.64
CA TYR A 394 -32.03 -7.41 34.57
C TYR A 394 -33.19 -8.26 34.03
N TYR A 395 -34.40 -7.81 34.23
CA TYR A 395 -35.57 -8.43 33.62
C TYR A 395 -35.76 -7.97 32.17
N CYS A 396 -35.89 -8.93 31.24
CA CYS A 396 -36.17 -8.70 29.82
C CYS A 396 -37.52 -9.32 29.44
N GLY A 397 -38.50 -8.48 29.17
CA GLY A 397 -39.83 -8.89 28.66
C GLY A 397 -39.93 -8.90 27.13
N GLY A 398 -38.80 -8.79 26.39
CA GLY A 398 -38.77 -8.77 24.93
C GLY A 398 -38.72 -7.37 24.29
N SER A 399 -39.03 -6.31 25.06
CA SER A 399 -38.93 -4.92 24.61
C SER A 399 -38.74 -3.96 25.80
N HIS A 400 -38.32 -2.73 25.49
CA HIS A 400 -38.20 -1.65 26.45
C HIS A 400 -38.69 -0.33 25.83
N GLN A 401 -39.33 0.53 26.66
CA GLN A 401 -39.86 1.84 26.26
C GLN A 401 -38.81 2.92 26.55
N VAL A 402 -38.36 3.59 25.51
CA VAL A 402 -37.32 4.65 25.65
C VAL A 402 -37.68 5.85 24.75
N GLY A 403 -37.77 7.04 25.34
CA GLY A 403 -37.97 8.29 24.59
C GLY A 403 -39.27 8.30 23.75
N GLY A 404 -40.31 7.56 24.18
CA GLY A 404 -41.55 7.40 23.43
C GLY A 404 -41.55 6.31 22.35
N TYR A 405 -40.44 5.60 22.17
CA TYR A 405 -40.33 4.49 21.23
C TYR A 405 -40.27 3.14 21.94
N THR A 406 -40.78 2.08 21.27
CA THR A 406 -40.60 0.70 21.72
C THR A 406 -39.40 0.09 21.00
N VAL A 407 -38.34 -0.21 21.73
CA VAL A 407 -37.14 -0.89 21.19
C VAL A 407 -37.19 -2.38 21.59
N HIS A 408 -37.03 -3.25 20.59
CA HIS A 408 -37.18 -4.70 20.80
C HIS A 408 -35.84 -5.38 21.07
N CYS A 409 -35.89 -6.41 21.92
CA CYS A 409 -34.83 -7.40 22.02
C CYS A 409 -34.87 -8.34 20.81
N HIS A 410 -33.71 -8.88 20.40
CA HIS A 410 -33.69 -9.92 19.36
C HIS A 410 -34.51 -11.14 19.72
N LYS A 411 -34.66 -11.47 21.02
CA LYS A 411 -35.57 -12.47 21.53
C LYS A 411 -36.88 -11.78 21.97
N GLN A 412 -37.84 -11.69 21.08
CA GLN A 412 -39.12 -10.98 21.32
C GLN A 412 -39.96 -11.59 22.46
N SER A 413 -39.81 -12.90 22.77
CA SER A 413 -40.40 -13.52 23.94
C SER A 413 -39.76 -13.12 25.27
N GLY A 414 -38.69 -12.37 25.24
CA GLY A 414 -37.90 -11.97 26.41
C GLY A 414 -36.96 -13.08 26.91
N HIS A 415 -36.01 -12.66 27.73
CA HIS A 415 -35.06 -13.56 28.41
C HIS A 415 -35.46 -13.86 29.84
N GLY A 416 -36.45 -13.14 30.39
CA GLY A 416 -36.80 -13.20 31.79
C GLY A 416 -35.83 -12.45 32.70
N ASP A 417 -35.71 -12.88 33.94
CA ASP A 417 -34.77 -12.37 34.90
C ASP A 417 -33.38 -13.00 34.66
N GLN A 418 -32.32 -12.19 34.59
CA GLN A 418 -30.95 -12.62 34.29
C GLN A 418 -29.95 -11.75 35.05
N THR A 419 -28.87 -12.36 35.50
CA THR A 419 -27.69 -11.66 36.02
C THR A 419 -27.01 -10.82 34.94
N LEU A 420 -26.11 -9.90 35.30
CA LEU A 420 -25.30 -9.15 34.34
C LEU A 420 -24.55 -10.07 33.35
N THR A 421 -23.89 -11.13 33.85
CA THR A 421 -23.17 -12.08 33.04
C THR A 421 -24.11 -12.83 32.04
N GLU A 422 -25.29 -13.28 32.50
CA GLU A 422 -26.27 -13.89 31.62
C GLU A 422 -26.81 -12.92 30.58
N ALA A 423 -27.01 -11.64 30.95
CA ALA A 423 -27.49 -10.62 30.04
C ALA A 423 -26.48 -10.35 28.89
N VAL A 424 -25.18 -10.29 29.20
CA VAL A 424 -24.11 -10.18 28.18
C VAL A 424 -24.00 -11.48 27.38
N GLY A 425 -24.07 -12.63 28.05
CA GLY A 425 -23.99 -13.94 27.43
C GLY A 425 -25.14 -14.21 26.44
N ASN A 426 -26.35 -13.88 26.83
CA ASN A 426 -27.55 -13.94 25.99
C ASN A 426 -27.65 -12.80 24.99
N SER A 427 -26.70 -11.86 25.00
CA SER A 427 -26.70 -10.66 24.15
C SER A 427 -27.98 -9.82 24.25
N CYS A 428 -28.54 -9.65 25.48
CA CYS A 428 -29.83 -9.03 25.74
C CYS A 428 -29.79 -7.50 25.48
N ASN A 429 -30.54 -7.01 24.48
CA ASN A 429 -30.63 -5.56 24.20
C ASN A 429 -31.32 -4.79 25.34
N VAL A 430 -32.37 -5.37 25.94
CA VAL A 430 -33.11 -4.72 27.02
C VAL A 430 -32.24 -4.44 28.26
N ALA A 431 -31.36 -5.38 28.62
CA ALA A 431 -30.46 -5.18 29.72
C ALA A 431 -29.47 -4.04 29.43
N LEU A 432 -28.91 -3.99 28.18
CA LEU A 432 -27.96 -2.96 27.80
C LEU A 432 -28.61 -1.55 27.74
N MET A 433 -29.86 -1.45 27.27
CA MET A 433 -30.60 -0.18 27.32
C MET A 433 -30.77 0.33 28.75
N LYS A 434 -31.14 -0.54 29.68
CA LYS A 434 -31.26 -0.18 31.11
C LYS A 434 -29.92 0.21 31.74
N ILE A 435 -28.84 -0.44 31.34
CA ILE A 435 -27.49 -0.06 31.77
C ILE A 435 -27.12 1.32 31.23
N ALA A 436 -27.37 1.58 29.94
CA ALA A 436 -27.09 2.88 29.35
C ALA A 436 -27.92 4.02 29.94
N GLU A 437 -29.18 3.76 30.34
CA GLU A 437 -30.02 4.72 31.08
C GLU A 437 -29.37 5.11 32.42
N GLN A 438 -28.65 4.19 33.10
CA GLN A 438 -27.93 4.48 34.34
C GLN A 438 -26.65 5.29 34.06
N ILE A 439 -25.93 4.99 32.96
CA ILE A 439 -24.75 5.77 32.54
C ILE A 439 -25.12 7.19 32.20
N GLY A 440 -26.22 7.39 31.48
CA GLY A 440 -26.64 8.71 30.97
C GLY A 440 -25.89 9.13 29.72
N ALA A 441 -26.47 10.11 29.00
CA ALA A 441 -25.95 10.51 27.69
C ALA A 441 -24.61 11.24 27.75
N ASP A 442 -24.37 12.05 28.77
CA ASP A 442 -23.14 12.83 28.92
C ASP A 442 -21.93 11.90 29.14
N THR A 443 -21.99 11.03 30.14
CA THR A 443 -20.95 10.08 30.48
C THR A 443 -20.73 9.09 29.35
N PHE A 444 -21.81 8.59 28.71
CA PHE A 444 -21.69 7.69 27.57
C PHE A 444 -20.94 8.33 26.39
N TRP A 445 -21.21 9.62 26.12
CA TRP A 445 -20.53 10.40 25.06
C TRP A 445 -19.04 10.61 25.36
N GLU A 446 -18.70 10.91 26.61
CA GLU A 446 -17.30 11.04 27.07
C GLU A 446 -16.53 9.73 26.86
N TYR A 447 -17.13 8.60 27.21
CA TYR A 447 -16.49 7.28 26.96
C TYR A 447 -16.36 6.93 25.48
N LEU A 448 -17.27 7.37 24.60
CA LEU A 448 -17.08 7.19 23.15
C LEU A 448 -15.79 7.89 22.67
N ASP A 449 -15.51 9.08 23.21
CA ASP A 449 -14.27 9.81 22.95
C ASP A 449 -13.06 9.13 23.60
N ASP A 450 -13.19 8.76 24.86
CA ASP A 450 -12.12 8.08 25.59
C ASP A 450 -11.71 6.76 24.96
N PHE A 451 -12.63 5.98 24.39
CA PHE A 451 -12.34 4.81 23.57
C PHE A 451 -11.79 5.16 22.17
N GLY A 452 -11.62 6.44 21.84
CA GLY A 452 -11.04 6.91 20.58
C GLY A 452 -11.90 6.63 19.35
N LEU A 453 -13.24 6.59 19.50
CA LEU A 453 -14.15 6.22 18.42
C LEU A 453 -14.50 7.40 17.50
N PHE A 454 -14.22 8.64 17.90
CA PHE A 454 -14.44 9.82 17.07
C PHE A 454 -13.26 10.12 16.15
N ASP A 455 -12.06 9.71 16.52
CA ASP A 455 -10.83 9.96 15.80
C ASP A 455 -10.32 8.73 15.02
N ARG A 456 -9.44 8.97 14.05
CA ARG A 456 -8.67 7.88 13.43
C ARG A 456 -7.74 7.25 14.46
N THR A 457 -7.42 5.99 14.26
CA THR A 457 -6.58 5.25 15.22
C THR A 457 -5.11 5.66 15.20
N GLY A 458 -4.66 6.29 14.12
CA GLY A 458 -3.26 6.62 13.91
C GLY A 458 -2.40 5.46 13.41
N ILE A 459 -3.02 4.36 12.97
CA ILE A 459 -2.28 3.25 12.35
C ILE A 459 -1.44 3.73 11.16
N ASP A 460 -0.26 3.18 11.02
CA ASP A 460 0.71 3.47 9.95
C ASP A 460 0.30 2.84 8.59
N LEU A 461 -0.94 3.11 8.17
CA LEU A 461 -1.51 2.71 6.88
C LEU A 461 -2.31 3.87 6.27
N LEU A 462 -2.34 3.92 4.94
CA LEU A 462 -3.14 4.91 4.19
C LEU A 462 -4.60 4.48 4.07
N GLY A 463 -5.50 5.46 4.03
CA GLY A 463 -6.90 5.23 3.68
C GLY A 463 -7.80 4.86 4.86
N GLU A 464 -7.37 5.11 6.12
CA GLU A 464 -8.24 4.93 7.27
C GLU A 464 -9.49 5.82 7.17
N GLY A 465 -10.66 5.18 7.26
CA GLY A 465 -11.95 5.83 7.25
C GLY A 465 -12.21 6.65 8.53
N THR A 466 -13.32 7.35 8.54
CA THR A 466 -13.81 8.07 9.73
C THR A 466 -15.15 7.52 10.14
N SER A 467 -15.35 7.42 11.46
CA SER A 467 -16.62 7.01 12.06
C SER A 467 -17.77 7.96 11.73
N VAL A 468 -18.98 7.49 11.86
CA VAL A 468 -20.20 8.27 11.66
C VAL A 468 -21.05 8.17 12.91
N PHE A 469 -21.20 9.28 13.61
CA PHE A 469 -21.99 9.41 14.83
C PHE A 469 -23.08 10.47 14.68
N TRP A 470 -24.02 10.49 15.62
CA TRP A 470 -24.98 11.57 15.79
C TRP A 470 -24.25 12.87 16.13
N PRO A 471 -24.82 14.04 15.79
CA PRO A 471 -24.34 15.28 16.39
C PRO A 471 -24.50 15.23 17.94
N GLU A 472 -23.49 15.66 18.68
CA GLU A 472 -23.48 15.66 20.15
C GLU A 472 -24.71 16.30 20.72
N SER A 473 -25.11 17.47 20.19
CA SER A 473 -26.31 18.20 20.61
C SER A 473 -27.61 17.42 20.40
N THR A 474 -27.65 16.51 19.45
CA THR A 474 -28.80 15.59 19.24
C THR A 474 -28.75 14.43 20.22
N PHE A 475 -27.57 13.85 20.43
CA PHE A 475 -27.38 12.70 21.32
C PHE A 475 -27.66 13.08 22.79
N LYS A 476 -27.12 14.21 23.25
CA LYS A 476 -27.32 14.78 24.60
C LYS A 476 -28.64 15.56 24.74
N GLY A 477 -29.37 15.77 23.65
CA GLY A 477 -30.59 16.55 23.61
C GLY A 477 -31.83 15.80 24.13
N PRO A 478 -32.98 16.45 24.19
CA PRO A 478 -34.22 15.90 24.78
C PRO A 478 -34.78 14.69 24.01
N TYR A 479 -34.33 14.47 22.78
CA TYR A 479 -34.71 13.35 21.96
C TYR A 479 -33.59 12.26 21.88
N GLY A 480 -32.47 12.44 22.57
CA GLY A 480 -31.30 11.58 22.51
C GLY A 480 -31.46 10.21 23.23
N ALA A 481 -32.49 10.07 24.08
CA ALA A 481 -32.72 8.87 24.88
C ALA A 481 -32.82 7.59 23.98
N ALA A 482 -33.46 7.68 22.83
CA ALA A 482 -33.55 6.57 21.89
C ALA A 482 -32.17 6.24 21.24
N SER A 483 -31.38 7.27 20.90
CA SER A 483 -30.03 7.11 20.36
C SER A 483 -29.08 6.47 21.40
N LEU A 484 -29.14 6.90 22.66
CA LEU A 484 -28.40 6.28 23.75
C LEU A 484 -28.78 4.79 23.92
N ALA A 485 -30.10 4.48 23.92
CA ALA A 485 -30.56 3.13 24.07
C ALA A 485 -30.09 2.21 22.95
N VAL A 486 -30.22 2.61 21.67
CA VAL A 486 -29.79 1.80 20.54
C VAL A 486 -28.26 1.81 20.38
N GLY A 487 -27.60 2.90 20.71
CA GLY A 487 -26.15 3.03 20.77
C GLY A 487 -25.52 2.08 21.78
N SER A 488 -26.20 1.79 22.90
CA SER A 488 -25.69 0.90 23.94
C SER A 488 -25.40 -0.54 23.46
N PHE A 489 -26.03 -0.96 22.38
CA PHE A 489 -25.77 -2.26 21.76
C PHE A 489 -25.22 -2.14 20.34
N GLY A 490 -24.61 -0.97 20.00
CA GLY A 490 -23.79 -0.79 18.81
C GLY A 490 -24.55 -0.55 17.51
N GLN A 491 -25.74 0.06 17.56
CA GLN A 491 -26.53 0.37 16.37
C GLN A 491 -26.73 1.87 16.19
N THR A 492 -27.06 2.28 14.96
CA THR A 492 -27.33 3.65 14.52
C THR A 492 -26.12 4.60 14.53
N PHE A 493 -24.92 4.08 14.72
CA PHE A 493 -23.64 4.75 14.43
C PHE A 493 -22.73 3.76 13.73
N LYS A 494 -21.68 4.28 13.04
CA LYS A 494 -20.73 3.45 12.32
C LYS A 494 -19.31 3.78 12.72
N VAL A 495 -18.50 2.74 12.86
CA VAL A 495 -17.05 2.82 13.13
C VAL A 495 -16.30 1.97 12.14
N THR A 496 -15.02 2.25 11.93
CA THR A 496 -14.17 1.34 11.14
C THR A 496 -13.85 0.08 11.96
N PRO A 497 -13.59 -1.06 11.30
CA PRO A 497 -13.14 -2.27 11.99
C PRO A 497 -11.92 -2.05 12.86
N ILE A 498 -10.93 -1.25 12.39
CA ILE A 498 -9.73 -0.94 13.16
C ILE A 498 -10.02 -0.08 14.39
N GLN A 499 -10.95 0.88 14.32
CA GLN A 499 -11.40 1.62 15.51
C GLN A 499 -12.07 0.68 16.52
N MET A 500 -12.94 -0.22 16.03
CA MET A 500 -13.67 -1.13 16.90
C MET A 500 -12.76 -2.13 17.63
N ILE A 501 -11.78 -2.73 16.93
CA ILE A 501 -10.85 -3.69 17.55
C ILE A 501 -9.91 -2.97 18.54
N ARG A 502 -9.46 -1.75 18.24
CA ARG A 502 -8.68 -0.91 19.15
C ARG A 502 -9.44 -0.59 20.44
N ALA A 503 -10.68 -0.15 20.33
CA ALA A 503 -11.53 0.15 21.49
C ALA A 503 -11.82 -1.13 22.29
N PHE A 504 -12.06 -2.26 21.64
CA PHE A 504 -12.26 -3.54 22.33
C PHE A 504 -10.97 -4.02 23.04
N ALA A 505 -9.80 -3.81 22.42
CA ALA A 505 -8.53 -4.13 23.06
C ALA A 505 -8.39 -3.46 24.42
N SER A 506 -8.78 -2.18 24.55
CA SER A 506 -8.68 -1.46 25.81
C SER A 506 -9.53 -2.05 26.92
N VAL A 507 -10.65 -2.72 26.63
CA VAL A 507 -11.46 -3.35 27.68
C VAL A 507 -10.91 -4.70 28.15
N ILE A 508 -9.90 -5.26 27.46
CA ILE A 508 -9.33 -6.56 27.81
C ILE A 508 -7.83 -6.53 28.19
N ASN A 509 -7.13 -5.43 27.96
CA ASN A 509 -5.68 -5.29 28.18
C ASN A 509 -5.28 -4.53 29.46
N GLY A 510 -6.23 -4.31 30.38
CA GLY A 510 -5.99 -3.52 31.59
C GLY A 510 -6.52 -2.07 31.50
N GLY A 511 -7.17 -1.70 30.43
CA GLY A 511 -7.79 -0.39 30.23
C GLY A 511 -7.03 0.54 29.29
N HIS A 512 -5.94 0.10 28.68
CA HIS A 512 -5.04 0.94 27.91
C HIS A 512 -5.48 1.06 26.44
N LEU A 513 -5.74 2.28 25.97
CA LEU A 513 -5.99 2.57 24.57
C LEU A 513 -4.64 2.75 23.85
N ILE A 514 -4.30 1.82 22.99
CA ILE A 514 -2.99 1.75 22.31
C ILE A 514 -3.14 2.04 20.82
N THR A 515 -2.19 2.76 20.23
CA THR A 515 -2.14 2.99 18.79
C THR A 515 -1.76 1.69 18.07
N PRO A 516 -2.59 1.17 17.13
CA PRO A 516 -2.23 0.00 16.35
C PRO A 516 -1.15 0.35 15.32
N TYR A 517 -0.29 -0.63 14.98
CA TYR A 517 0.79 -0.43 14.01
C TYR A 517 1.13 -1.71 13.24
N VAL A 518 1.76 -1.52 12.08
CA VAL A 518 2.16 -2.59 11.16
C VAL A 518 3.68 -2.64 10.97
N VAL A 519 4.37 -1.49 10.96
CA VAL A 519 5.83 -1.44 10.78
C VAL A 519 6.52 -1.45 12.13
N GLN A 520 7.27 -2.53 12.40
CA GLN A 520 8.02 -2.70 13.64
C GLN A 520 9.35 -1.96 13.60
N ALA A 521 10.06 -2.01 12.46
CA ALA A 521 11.36 -1.37 12.32
C ALA A 521 11.68 -1.04 10.86
N GLU A 522 12.57 -0.06 10.70
CA GLU A 522 13.26 0.22 9.43
C GLU A 522 14.75 -0.06 9.59
N ARG A 523 15.36 -0.71 8.60
CA ARG A 523 16.78 -1.04 8.58
C ARG A 523 17.47 -0.47 7.35
N ASP A 524 18.71 -0.03 7.52
CA ASP A 524 19.57 0.35 6.40
C ASP A 524 20.15 -0.90 5.68
N ALA A 525 20.87 -0.67 4.58
CA ALA A 525 21.48 -1.73 3.78
C ALA A 525 22.51 -2.58 4.56
N GLU A 526 23.09 -2.05 5.61
CA GLU A 526 24.01 -2.74 6.52
C GLU A 526 23.29 -3.53 7.63
N GLY A 527 21.96 -3.42 7.71
CA GLY A 527 21.11 -4.08 8.71
C GLY A 527 21.01 -3.33 10.05
N ASN A 528 21.51 -2.08 10.12
CA ASN A 528 21.35 -1.27 11.33
C ASN A 528 19.92 -0.76 11.42
N THR A 529 19.38 -0.71 12.64
CA THR A 529 18.06 -0.15 12.90
C THR A 529 18.09 1.38 12.79
N VAL A 530 17.32 1.92 11.86
CA VAL A 530 17.13 3.36 11.64
C VAL A 530 15.93 3.86 12.42
N TYR A 531 14.87 3.08 12.42
CA TYR A 531 13.66 3.33 13.18
C TYR A 531 13.21 2.05 13.88
N TYR A 532 12.66 2.18 15.07
CA TYR A 532 12.02 1.09 15.82
C TYR A 532 10.76 1.64 16.48
N HIS A 533 9.64 0.97 16.26
CA HIS A 533 8.36 1.36 16.83
C HIS A 533 8.33 1.06 18.33
N GLU A 534 8.07 2.06 19.15
CA GLU A 534 7.76 1.92 20.57
C GLU A 534 6.24 1.92 20.76
N VAL A 535 5.74 1.04 21.65
CA VAL A 535 4.31 0.94 21.93
C VAL A 535 3.77 2.28 22.40
N GLU A 536 2.81 2.85 21.68
CA GLU A 536 2.21 4.13 21.98
C GLU A 536 0.87 3.96 22.70
N GLU A 537 0.89 4.22 24.03
CA GLU A 537 -0.32 4.33 24.83
C GLU A 537 -0.90 5.75 24.70
N VAL A 538 -2.14 5.85 24.25
CA VAL A 538 -2.85 7.13 24.13
C VAL A 538 -3.38 7.58 25.50
N ARG A 539 -4.07 6.67 26.20
CA ARG A 539 -4.63 6.89 27.55
C ARG A 539 -5.07 5.58 28.18
N GLN A 540 -5.28 5.61 29.50
CA GLN A 540 -6.02 4.56 30.21
C GLN A 540 -7.50 4.97 30.29
N VAL A 541 -8.40 4.13 29.75
CA VAL A 541 -9.85 4.40 29.66
C VAL A 541 -10.60 3.82 30.85
N ILE A 542 -10.21 2.62 31.30
CA ILE A 542 -10.83 1.92 32.44
C ILE A 542 -9.73 1.33 33.34
N SER A 543 -10.10 0.97 34.54
CA SER A 543 -9.19 0.31 35.47
C SER A 543 -8.89 -1.15 35.09
N ALA A 544 -7.74 -1.67 35.52
CA ALA A 544 -7.36 -3.07 35.35
C ALA A 544 -8.36 -4.03 36.03
N SER A 545 -9.03 -3.62 37.10
CA SER A 545 -10.07 -4.39 37.77
C SER A 545 -11.33 -4.54 36.91
N THR A 546 -11.77 -3.47 36.29
CA THR A 546 -12.91 -3.48 35.34
C THR A 546 -12.56 -4.35 34.14
N SER A 547 -11.38 -4.20 33.55
CA SER A 547 -10.89 -5.03 32.45
C SER A 547 -10.88 -6.52 32.84
N SER A 548 -10.37 -6.88 34.00
CA SER A 548 -10.36 -8.27 34.48
C SER A 548 -11.78 -8.83 34.65
N THR A 549 -12.73 -8.03 35.15
CA THR A 549 -14.13 -8.41 35.28
C THR A 549 -14.78 -8.67 33.92
N ILE A 550 -14.52 -7.81 32.94
CA ILE A 550 -15.02 -7.96 31.56
C ILE A 550 -14.46 -9.22 30.92
N ARG A 551 -13.16 -9.53 31.07
CA ARG A 551 -12.57 -10.77 30.54
C ARG A 551 -13.28 -12.00 31.09
N GLY A 552 -13.58 -12.03 32.39
CA GLY A 552 -14.31 -13.12 33.02
C GLY A 552 -15.75 -13.27 32.51
N ILE A 553 -16.44 -12.16 32.24
CA ILE A 553 -17.79 -12.19 31.60
C ILE A 553 -17.68 -12.75 30.17
N LEU A 554 -16.71 -12.29 29.38
CA LEU A 554 -16.53 -12.67 27.99
C LEU A 554 -16.08 -14.13 27.82
N GLU A 555 -15.32 -14.68 28.77
CA GLU A 555 -15.04 -16.10 28.83
C GLU A 555 -16.34 -16.93 28.97
N GLN A 556 -17.26 -16.51 29.82
CA GLN A 556 -18.53 -17.19 29.97
C GLN A 556 -19.41 -17.10 28.72
N VAL A 557 -19.29 -16.01 27.92
CA VAL A 557 -20.00 -15.93 26.63
C VAL A 557 -19.56 -17.07 25.69
N VAL A 558 -18.26 -17.41 25.68
CA VAL A 558 -17.73 -18.51 24.85
C VAL A 558 -17.93 -19.88 25.51
N SER A 559 -17.77 -20.00 26.80
CA SER A 559 -17.91 -21.31 27.45
C SER A 559 -19.35 -21.77 27.62
N LYS A 560 -20.34 -20.84 27.76
CA LYS A 560 -21.72 -21.19 28.11
C LYS A 560 -22.82 -20.63 27.23
N TYR A 561 -22.56 -19.48 26.51
CA TYR A 561 -23.64 -18.73 25.88
C TYR A 561 -23.50 -18.61 24.36
N SER A 562 -23.81 -17.44 23.82
CA SER A 562 -23.93 -17.17 22.38
C SER A 562 -22.63 -17.35 21.57
N GLY A 563 -21.46 -17.26 22.21
CA GLY A 563 -20.14 -17.43 21.60
C GLY A 563 -19.61 -18.88 21.60
N ARG A 564 -20.34 -19.85 22.10
CA ARG A 564 -19.86 -21.24 22.37
C ARG A 564 -19.21 -21.94 21.17
N ASN A 565 -19.57 -21.57 19.95
CA ASN A 565 -18.98 -22.14 18.74
C ASN A 565 -17.56 -21.64 18.47
N ALA A 566 -17.07 -20.63 19.19
CA ALA A 566 -15.67 -20.19 19.16
C ALA A 566 -14.77 -20.97 20.13
N TYR A 567 -15.33 -21.86 20.92
CA TYR A 567 -14.55 -22.67 21.86
C TYR A 567 -13.57 -23.59 21.11
N MET A 568 -12.32 -23.57 21.52
CA MET A 568 -11.26 -24.46 21.05
C MET A 568 -10.56 -25.12 22.24
N SER A 569 -10.36 -26.44 22.17
CA SER A 569 -9.66 -27.20 23.19
C SER A 569 -8.23 -26.68 23.39
N GLY A 570 -7.83 -26.52 24.63
CA GLY A 570 -6.50 -26.09 25.02
C GLY A 570 -6.33 -24.60 25.26
N TYR A 571 -7.32 -23.75 24.90
CA TYR A 571 -7.24 -22.32 25.14
C TYR A 571 -8.49 -21.78 25.82
N ARG A 572 -8.28 -20.90 26.83
CA ARG A 572 -9.38 -20.12 27.41
C ARG A 572 -9.66 -18.92 26.51
N ILE A 573 -10.76 -18.98 25.76
CA ILE A 573 -11.17 -17.95 24.82
C ILE A 573 -12.30 -17.13 25.44
N GLY A 574 -12.16 -15.80 25.40
CA GLY A 574 -13.22 -14.84 25.66
C GLY A 574 -13.68 -14.18 24.37
N GLY A 575 -14.94 -13.77 24.29
CA GLY A 575 -15.40 -13.10 23.07
C GLY A 575 -16.85 -12.67 23.07
N LYS A 576 -17.25 -12.00 21.97
CA LYS A 576 -18.61 -11.50 21.75
C LYS A 576 -19.03 -11.64 20.31
N THR A 577 -20.21 -12.19 20.09
CA THR A 577 -20.89 -12.29 18.78
C THR A 577 -21.58 -10.98 18.42
N GLY A 578 -21.57 -10.62 17.13
CA GLY A 578 -22.34 -9.54 16.54
C GLY A 578 -23.20 -10.02 15.37
N THR A 579 -24.35 -9.43 15.22
CA THR A 579 -25.20 -9.56 14.04
C THR A 579 -25.88 -8.20 13.89
N SER A 580 -25.46 -7.43 12.89
CA SER A 580 -25.87 -6.04 12.69
C SER A 580 -26.66 -5.89 11.41
N GLU A 581 -27.83 -5.25 11.47
CA GLU A 581 -28.66 -4.95 10.32
C GLU A 581 -28.03 -3.83 9.49
N LYS A 582 -28.11 -3.92 8.16
CA LYS A 582 -27.65 -2.87 7.23
C LYS A 582 -28.83 -1.97 6.87
N ARG A 583 -29.07 -0.97 7.70
CA ARG A 583 -30.27 -0.10 7.59
C ARG A 583 -30.24 0.90 6.44
N ASP A 584 -29.09 1.16 5.86
CA ASP A 584 -28.93 2.10 4.74
C ASP A 584 -29.14 1.42 3.38
N GLU A 585 -29.26 0.10 3.34
CA GLU A 585 -29.45 -0.69 2.14
C GLU A 585 -30.88 -1.24 2.08
N GLU A 586 -31.41 -1.37 0.86
CA GLU A 586 -32.69 -2.04 0.67
C GLU A 586 -32.51 -3.54 0.89
N GLY A 587 -33.24 -4.12 1.84
CA GLY A 587 -33.24 -5.55 2.12
C GLY A 587 -33.01 -5.88 3.60
N ASP A 588 -32.92 -7.19 3.87
CA ASP A 588 -32.74 -7.76 5.22
C ASP A 588 -31.26 -8.19 5.46
N ASP A 589 -30.30 -7.54 4.74
CA ASP A 589 -28.89 -7.89 4.81
C ASP A 589 -28.30 -7.58 6.20
N VAL A 590 -27.39 -8.43 6.63
CA VAL A 590 -26.72 -8.30 7.93
C VAL A 590 -25.22 -8.50 7.81
N ILE A 591 -24.47 -7.87 8.72
CA ILE A 591 -23.07 -8.21 8.96
C ILE A 591 -23.00 -9.15 10.15
N CYS A 592 -22.51 -10.36 9.91
CA CYS A 592 -22.19 -11.32 10.97
C CYS A 592 -20.75 -11.11 11.42
N SER A 593 -20.52 -10.86 12.71
CA SER A 593 -19.19 -10.62 13.26
C SER A 593 -18.95 -11.41 14.55
N PHE A 594 -17.68 -11.61 14.85
CA PHE A 594 -17.21 -12.13 16.13
C PHE A 594 -15.93 -11.40 16.53
N MET A 595 -15.87 -10.99 17.79
CA MET A 595 -14.68 -10.44 18.39
C MET A 595 -14.26 -11.36 19.54
N GLY A 596 -13.08 -11.93 19.45
CA GLY A 596 -12.60 -12.92 20.40
C GLY A 596 -11.12 -12.81 20.68
N PHE A 597 -10.73 -13.19 21.87
CA PHE A 597 -9.35 -13.08 22.34
C PHE A 597 -8.96 -14.28 23.21
N ALA A 598 -7.68 -14.54 23.26
CA ALA A 598 -7.09 -15.55 24.15
C ALA A 598 -5.57 -15.25 24.36
N PRO A 599 -4.99 -15.80 25.45
CA PRO A 599 -5.62 -16.36 26.64
C PRO A 599 -6.44 -15.33 27.42
N VAL A 600 -7.44 -15.77 28.19
CA VAL A 600 -8.32 -14.83 28.96
C VAL A 600 -7.55 -14.05 30.01
N ASP A 601 -6.61 -14.69 30.70
CA ASP A 601 -5.88 -14.06 31.81
C ASP A 601 -4.83 -13.05 31.32
N ASP A 602 -4.18 -13.36 30.17
CA ASP A 602 -3.16 -12.54 29.55
C ASP A 602 -3.35 -12.54 28.02
N PRO A 603 -4.25 -11.71 27.47
CA PRO A 603 -4.59 -11.72 26.06
C PRO A 603 -3.38 -11.41 25.15
N GLN A 604 -3.00 -12.37 24.29
CA GLN A 604 -1.94 -12.26 23.31
C GLN A 604 -2.44 -12.07 21.90
N VAL A 605 -3.67 -12.55 21.64
CA VAL A 605 -4.33 -12.46 20.34
C VAL A 605 -5.75 -11.94 20.55
N LEU A 606 -6.12 -10.95 19.78
CA LEU A 606 -7.48 -10.44 19.61
C LEU A 606 -7.85 -10.51 18.13
N VAL A 607 -8.97 -11.13 17.80
CA VAL A 607 -9.47 -11.29 16.44
C VAL A 607 -10.81 -10.59 16.29
N LEU A 608 -10.95 -9.78 15.24
CA LEU A 608 -12.22 -9.32 14.70
C LEU A 608 -12.41 -9.97 13.33
N LEU A 609 -13.42 -10.82 13.18
CA LEU A 609 -13.81 -11.44 11.93
C LEU A 609 -15.26 -11.06 11.59
N ALA A 610 -15.50 -10.66 10.34
CA ALA A 610 -16.84 -10.31 9.87
C ALA A 610 -17.08 -10.76 8.43
N TYR A 611 -18.30 -11.21 8.16
CA TYR A 611 -18.85 -11.52 6.85
C TYR A 611 -20.02 -10.59 6.54
N ASP A 612 -19.98 -9.93 5.38
CA ASP A 612 -20.98 -8.97 4.94
C ASP A 612 -21.99 -9.62 4.00
N SER A 613 -23.24 -9.62 4.40
CA SER A 613 -24.38 -10.12 3.62
C SER A 613 -24.31 -11.63 3.27
N PRO A 614 -24.23 -12.53 4.27
CA PRO A 614 -24.43 -13.97 4.04
C PRO A 614 -25.79 -14.19 3.35
N GLN A 615 -25.82 -15.03 2.31
CA GLN A 615 -27.03 -15.24 1.52
C GLN A 615 -28.13 -15.91 2.35
N ARG A 616 -29.37 -15.43 2.18
CA ARG A 616 -30.56 -16.05 2.73
C ARG A 616 -31.11 -17.08 1.76
N SER A 617 -31.64 -18.20 2.28
CA SER A 617 -32.29 -19.26 1.49
C SER A 617 -33.51 -18.76 0.73
N ALA A 618 -34.20 -17.74 1.26
CA ALA A 618 -35.32 -17.03 0.63
C ALA A 618 -35.45 -15.64 1.26
N PRO A 619 -36.14 -14.68 0.62
CA PRO A 619 -36.44 -13.38 1.20
C PRO A 619 -37.14 -13.54 2.57
N GLY A 620 -36.60 -12.84 3.60
CA GLY A 620 -37.11 -12.94 4.98
C GLY A 620 -36.68 -14.20 5.74
N SER A 621 -35.96 -15.14 5.13
CA SER A 621 -35.41 -16.31 5.82
C SER A 621 -34.25 -15.91 6.73
N ASN A 622 -34.16 -16.51 7.92
CA ASN A 622 -33.03 -16.37 8.82
C ASN A 622 -31.99 -17.49 8.65
N TYR A 623 -32.04 -18.24 7.56
CA TYR A 623 -31.16 -19.38 7.28
C TYR A 623 -30.47 -19.19 5.92
N THR A 624 -29.22 -19.63 5.84
CA THR A 624 -28.47 -19.73 4.57
C THR A 624 -29.06 -20.84 3.70
N PRO A 625 -28.71 -20.90 2.40
CA PRO A 625 -29.07 -22.04 1.54
C PRO A 625 -28.62 -23.39 2.11
N SER A 626 -27.48 -23.43 2.82
CA SER A 626 -26.98 -24.64 3.50
C SER A 626 -27.68 -24.98 4.81
N GLY A 627 -28.67 -24.17 5.24
CA GLY A 627 -29.46 -24.42 6.45
C GLY A 627 -28.83 -23.91 7.75
N THR A 628 -27.79 -23.08 7.67
CA THR A 628 -27.19 -22.45 8.85
C THR A 628 -27.98 -21.20 9.25
N TYR A 629 -28.35 -21.08 10.53
CA TYR A 629 -28.98 -19.87 11.05
C TYR A 629 -28.00 -18.68 10.99
N ILE A 630 -28.41 -17.61 10.35
CA ILE A 630 -27.59 -16.44 10.09
C ILE A 630 -27.39 -15.65 11.38
N SER A 631 -26.23 -15.79 11.99
CA SER A 631 -25.78 -15.05 13.17
C SER A 631 -24.28 -15.12 13.33
N GLY A 632 -23.70 -14.15 14.01
CA GLY A 632 -22.28 -14.17 14.35
C GLY A 632 -21.85 -15.42 15.14
N GLY A 633 -22.78 -15.96 15.98
CA GLY A 633 -22.50 -17.18 16.76
C GLY A 633 -22.38 -18.46 15.92
N ASN A 634 -23.06 -18.54 14.77
CA ASN A 634 -23.04 -19.74 13.93
C ASN A 634 -22.12 -19.61 12.70
N ILE A 635 -21.90 -18.40 12.21
CA ILE A 635 -21.12 -18.14 11.00
C ILE A 635 -19.68 -17.75 11.35
N THR A 636 -19.50 -16.69 12.16
CA THR A 636 -18.16 -16.12 12.42
C THR A 636 -17.46 -16.72 13.64
N ALA A 637 -18.20 -17.09 14.69
CA ALA A 637 -17.59 -17.60 15.93
C ALA A 637 -16.74 -18.87 15.71
N PRO A 638 -17.20 -19.94 14.99
CA PRO A 638 -16.37 -21.12 14.78
C PRO A 638 -15.11 -20.84 13.97
N MET A 639 -15.21 -19.95 12.97
CA MET A 639 -14.07 -19.53 12.14
C MET A 639 -13.05 -18.73 12.93
N ALA A 640 -13.51 -17.78 13.74
CA ALA A 640 -12.64 -16.97 14.59
C ALA A 640 -11.96 -17.79 15.68
N GLY A 641 -12.66 -18.79 16.27
CA GLY A 641 -12.08 -19.72 17.24
C GLY A 641 -10.89 -20.49 16.66
N ARG A 642 -11.03 -21.02 15.45
CA ARG A 642 -9.94 -21.66 14.69
C ARG A 642 -8.77 -20.73 14.49
N LEU A 643 -9.03 -19.51 14.04
CA LEU A 643 -7.99 -18.50 13.80
C LEU A 643 -7.24 -18.16 15.09
N ILE A 644 -7.97 -17.93 16.20
CA ILE A 644 -7.36 -17.63 17.50
C ILE A 644 -6.43 -18.75 17.94
N ALA A 645 -6.92 -20.01 17.94
CA ALA A 645 -6.12 -21.14 18.37
C ALA A 645 -4.86 -21.33 17.50
N SER A 646 -5.01 -21.26 16.17
CA SER A 646 -3.87 -21.40 15.26
C SER A 646 -2.89 -20.22 15.37
N ALA A 647 -3.38 -18.99 15.57
CA ALA A 647 -2.50 -17.85 15.79
C ALA A 647 -1.66 -18.00 17.07
N LEU A 648 -2.27 -18.50 18.15
CA LEU A 648 -1.55 -18.79 19.39
C LEU A 648 -0.51 -19.89 19.21
N ASP A 649 -0.84 -20.95 18.45
CA ASP A 649 0.12 -22.01 18.10
C ASP A 649 1.30 -21.45 17.27
N TYR A 650 1.06 -20.59 16.27
CA TYR A 650 2.13 -19.91 15.51
C TYR A 650 2.99 -18.96 16.36
N LEU A 651 2.39 -18.32 17.35
CA LEU A 651 3.10 -17.43 18.28
C LEU A 651 3.81 -18.21 19.41
N GLY A 652 3.64 -19.54 19.47
CA GLY A 652 4.28 -20.39 20.48
C GLY A 652 3.68 -20.22 21.87
N VAL A 653 2.41 -19.78 21.98
CA VAL A 653 1.71 -19.63 23.27
C VAL A 653 1.28 -21.01 23.76
N GLU A 654 1.69 -21.37 24.97
CA GLU A 654 1.38 -22.67 25.56
C GLU A 654 -0.12 -22.85 25.83
N LYS A 655 -0.64 -24.05 25.57
CA LYS A 655 -2.01 -24.41 25.87
C LYS A 655 -2.27 -24.36 27.36
N GLN A 656 -3.38 -23.76 27.75
CA GLN A 656 -3.74 -23.55 29.16
C GLN A 656 -4.40 -24.78 29.82
N TYR A 657 -4.94 -25.69 29.00
CA TYR A 657 -5.57 -26.93 29.45
C TYR A 657 -4.94 -28.13 28.76
N SER A 658 -4.51 -29.12 29.54
CA SER A 658 -4.23 -30.45 28.99
C SER A 658 -5.52 -31.19 28.64
N ALA A 659 -5.44 -32.20 27.77
CA ALA A 659 -6.58 -33.06 27.47
C ALA A 659 -7.12 -33.76 28.73
N GLU A 660 -6.27 -34.02 29.73
CA GLU A 660 -6.62 -34.64 31.00
C GLU A 660 -7.39 -33.68 31.93
N GLU A 661 -6.99 -32.38 31.97
CA GLU A 661 -7.72 -31.34 32.72
C GLU A 661 -9.11 -31.09 32.10
N LEU A 662 -9.23 -31.09 30.77
CA LEU A 662 -10.49 -30.98 30.06
C LEU A 662 -11.41 -32.19 30.31
N ALA A 663 -10.86 -33.39 30.50
CA ALA A 663 -11.60 -34.59 30.81
C ALA A 663 -12.04 -34.64 32.27
N SER A 664 -11.32 -33.99 33.20
CA SER A 664 -11.60 -33.95 34.64
C SER A 664 -12.49 -32.78 35.08
N ALA A 665 -12.61 -31.74 34.26
CA ALA A 665 -13.45 -30.59 34.54
C ALA A 665 -14.91 -30.97 34.36
N ASP A 666 -15.71 -30.75 35.40
CA ASP A 666 -17.19 -30.86 35.37
C ASP A 666 -17.83 -29.74 34.54
N VAL A 667 -17.17 -29.41 33.45
CA VAL A 667 -17.55 -28.40 32.48
C VAL A 667 -18.22 -29.15 31.33
N THR A 668 -19.52 -29.02 31.25
CA THR A 668 -20.30 -29.38 30.05
C THR A 668 -19.84 -28.46 28.91
N MET A 669 -18.66 -28.76 28.37
CA MET A 669 -18.11 -28.09 27.20
C MET A 669 -19.01 -28.38 26.03
N PRO A 670 -19.46 -27.36 25.28
CA PRO A 670 -20.18 -27.61 24.03
C PRO A 670 -19.27 -28.43 23.13
N LYS A 671 -19.74 -29.62 22.70
CA LYS A 671 -19.04 -30.36 21.64
C LYS A 671 -19.12 -29.54 20.40
N VAL A 672 -18.01 -28.91 20.03
CA VAL A 672 -17.84 -28.31 18.71
C VAL A 672 -17.70 -29.47 17.74
N THR A 673 -18.78 -29.79 17.05
CA THR A 673 -18.77 -30.83 16.02
C THR A 673 -17.95 -30.28 14.84
N GLY A 674 -16.77 -30.86 14.60
CA GLY A 674 -16.06 -30.75 13.34
C GLY A 674 -14.73 -30.05 13.32
N TYR A 675 -14.20 -29.48 14.42
CA TYR A 675 -12.91 -28.81 14.42
C TYR A 675 -12.04 -29.29 15.58
N GLU A 676 -11.45 -30.47 15.43
CA GLU A 676 -10.29 -30.86 16.22
C GLU A 676 -9.05 -30.36 15.47
N LEU A 677 -8.20 -29.58 16.14
CA LEU A 677 -6.86 -29.30 15.62
C LEU A 677 -6.10 -30.64 15.63
N THR A 678 -5.74 -31.11 14.44
CA THR A 678 -4.85 -32.28 14.24
C THR A 678 -3.40 -31.88 14.45
#